data_9c7f48cb30301a1853aa3225a6d39ebf
#
_entry.id   9c7f48cb30301a1853aa3225a6d39ebf
#
_cell.length_a   1.000
_cell.length_b   1.000
_cell.length_c   1.000
_cell.angle_alpha   90.00
_cell.angle_beta   90.00
_cell.angle_gamma   90.00
#
_symmetry.space_group_name_H-M   'P 1'
#
loop_
_entity.id
_entity.type
_entity.pdbx_description
1 polymer ?
#
loop_
_entity_poly.entity_id
_entity_poly.type
_entity_poly.pdbx_seq_one_letter_code
_entity_poly.pdbx_strand_id
1 'polypeptide(L)'
;LALTTTSLLSTIEEKFSSDPELVTVPCLATNNIPDKQAENWQKPNLSLEDIAFLQYTSGSTGMPKGVMVSHKNLLYNEKLIASAFGHTSETIGVGWLPLFHDMGLIGNVLQPVYVGFPCVIMPPEAFIQKPLRWLQAISRYNATSSGGPNFAYELCADKIKPQERENLDLSCWDVAFTGAEPVRAATLEKFANTFADSGFEREAFYPCYGMAETTLFVSGGIKSQSPVIAAVDKLALLENSAVTINSQHPNAQLLVGCGHAWLSEKIVIVNPESLTECRDGEIGEIWVSSDSVAQGYWNRPEQTAETFKAYLADTQVGPFLRTGDLGFLLAGELFITGRLKDLIIVQGRNHYPQDIESTVEKSHPGLRQGCGAVFSVEIAGQERLVVVQEVERSYLRKLDSPAVIEQIIRSVAEEHQLDVYAVALLKTASIPKTSSGKIQRQACRASFLAGTLNVIGDWSKNPEHKNGFKQLKSDINSLLKQVKSYQVVEEFSEVSQNQIVSDTQEAIEEWLIKKVAEILQIAPEKIDIQQDLASYGLSSLAAVSLSGELEQWLGKSVSPMLVYEYPSIHAVAHYLALNGLSSEALAATSSTVAQKTSSQPQNEPIAIIGIGCRFPQAKSPDAFWQLLRQGGDAITELSSQRWNHQELGNLNPINGGFLDNVYDFDPQFFGISPREAVEMDPQQRLLLEVSWEALENACIAPETLAGSQTGVFVGISSDDHARLLSKDNESIGTYYGTGNAFCVAANRLSYFLDFHGPSLAIDTACSSSLVAVHEACKSLTDGECHLALAAGVNLLLSPQLTINFSKAGMLAADGRCKTFDESANGYVRGEGCGVVILKRLEKAIQDGDRIYAIIRGSAVNQDGHSNGLTAPNKQA
;
A
#
# COMPACT_ATOMS: atom_id res chain seq x y z
N LEU A 1 17.32 18.06 10.58
CA LEU A 1 16.48 18.25 11.76
C LEU A 1 15.08 17.74 11.48
N ALA A 2 14.60 16.79 12.29
CA ALA A 2 13.22 16.33 12.26
C ALA A 2 12.43 17.01 13.38
N LEU A 3 11.25 17.54 13.04
CA LEU A 3 10.34 18.16 14.00
C LEU A 3 9.18 17.22 14.27
N THR A 4 8.86 17.03 15.55
CA THR A 4 7.78 16.13 15.97
C THR A 4 7.13 16.63 17.25
N THR A 5 6.29 15.83 17.87
CA THR A 5 5.76 16.07 19.22
C THR A 5 6.44 15.15 20.23
N THR A 6 6.36 15.49 21.53
CA THR A 6 6.94 14.65 22.60
C THR A 6 6.42 13.21 22.57
N SER A 7 5.15 13.01 22.20
CA SER A 7 4.53 11.69 22.13
C SER A 7 5.08 10.81 20.99
N LEU A 8 5.60 11.39 19.92
CA LEU A 8 6.13 10.69 18.76
C LEU A 8 7.68 10.71 18.71
N LEU A 9 8.33 11.48 19.60
CA LEU A 9 9.78 11.70 19.55
C LEU A 9 10.55 10.39 19.63
N SER A 10 10.24 9.54 20.61
CA SER A 10 10.91 8.26 20.80
C SER A 10 10.74 7.31 19.61
N THR A 11 9.54 7.27 19.03
CA THR A 11 9.25 6.44 17.86
C THR A 11 10.01 6.90 16.60
N ILE A 12 10.17 8.22 16.43
CA ILE A 12 10.92 8.78 15.30
C ILE A 12 12.42 8.58 15.51
N GLU A 13 12.94 8.86 16.73
CA GLU A 13 14.35 8.63 17.06
C GLU A 13 14.73 7.16 16.89
N GLU A 14 13.87 6.23 17.26
CA GLU A 14 14.07 4.81 17.07
C GLU A 14 14.14 4.44 15.58
N LYS A 15 13.20 4.94 14.76
CA LYS A 15 13.23 4.74 13.30
C LYS A 15 14.49 5.37 12.68
N PHE A 16 14.87 6.56 13.10
CA PHE A 16 16.05 7.23 12.56
C PHE A 16 17.35 6.57 13.00
N SER A 17 17.41 6.02 14.23
CA SER A 17 18.58 5.28 14.71
C SER A 17 18.80 3.96 13.96
N SER A 18 17.78 3.42 13.34
CA SER A 18 17.86 2.20 12.52
C SER A 18 18.33 2.46 11.08
N ASP A 19 18.36 3.72 10.63
CA ASP A 19 18.75 4.12 9.29
C ASP A 19 20.10 4.87 9.33
N PRO A 20 21.15 4.37 8.62
CA PRO A 20 22.47 5.00 8.61
C PRO A 20 22.48 6.43 8.07
N GLU A 21 21.55 6.79 7.18
CA GLU A 21 21.44 8.14 6.62
C GLU A 21 20.69 9.09 7.56
N LEU A 22 19.76 8.55 8.34
CA LEU A 22 18.90 9.33 9.23
C LEU A 22 19.42 9.41 10.67
N VAL A 23 20.30 8.52 11.10
CA VAL A 23 20.85 8.47 12.46
C VAL A 23 21.53 9.79 12.91
N THR A 24 22.03 10.57 11.96
CA THR A 24 22.65 11.88 12.22
C THR A 24 21.65 13.03 12.23
N VAL A 25 20.39 12.80 11.89
CA VAL A 25 19.35 13.81 11.83
C VAL A 25 18.80 14.06 13.24
N PRO A 26 19.06 15.22 13.85
CA PRO A 26 18.55 15.50 15.18
C PRO A 26 17.03 15.63 15.16
N CYS A 27 16.37 15.02 16.15
CA CYS A 27 14.93 15.11 16.36
C CYS A 27 14.60 16.13 17.43
N LEU A 28 13.54 16.92 17.25
CA LEU A 28 13.12 17.95 18.18
C LEU A 28 11.60 17.89 18.39
N ALA A 29 11.20 17.78 19.67
CA ALA A 29 9.78 17.89 20.04
C ALA A 29 9.38 19.37 20.14
N THR A 30 8.57 19.84 19.20
CA THR A 30 8.20 21.27 19.10
C THR A 30 7.36 21.77 20.27
N ASN A 31 6.56 20.89 20.88
CA ASN A 31 5.75 21.22 22.07
C ASN A 31 6.53 21.23 23.39
N ASN A 32 7.84 20.99 23.36
CA ASN A 32 8.72 21.02 24.52
C ASN A 32 9.85 22.08 24.40
N ILE A 33 9.70 22.98 23.41
CA ILE A 33 10.66 24.07 23.21
C ILE A 33 10.31 25.21 24.19
N PRO A 34 11.24 25.67 25.06
CA PRO A 34 10.99 26.79 25.94
C PRO A 34 10.73 28.08 25.15
N ASP A 35 9.70 28.86 25.54
CA ASP A 35 9.34 30.12 24.87
C ASP A 35 10.52 31.12 24.74
N LYS A 36 11.45 31.09 25.70
CA LYS A 36 12.69 31.89 25.67
C LYS A 36 13.56 31.63 24.44
N GLN A 37 13.43 30.50 23.79
CA GLN A 37 14.18 30.21 22.56
C GLN A 37 13.75 31.13 21.38
N ALA A 38 12.55 31.65 21.42
CA ALA A 38 12.08 32.64 20.44
C ALA A 38 12.90 33.93 20.43
N GLU A 39 13.45 34.31 21.58
CA GLU A 39 14.33 35.51 21.72
C GLU A 39 15.66 35.37 20.96
N ASN A 40 16.08 34.13 20.71
CA ASN A 40 17.31 33.82 19.98
C ASN A 40 17.11 33.72 18.46
N TRP A 41 15.88 33.84 17.98
CA TRP A 41 15.59 33.77 16.55
C TRP A 41 16.21 34.93 15.79
N GLN A 42 16.98 34.61 14.76
CA GLN A 42 17.50 35.59 13.81
C GLN A 42 16.90 35.34 12.44
N LYS A 43 16.46 36.41 11.77
CA LYS A 43 15.93 36.32 10.41
C LYS A 43 17.01 35.77 9.48
N PRO A 44 16.79 34.59 8.85
CA PRO A 44 17.73 34.05 7.89
C PRO A 44 17.81 34.94 6.65
N ASN A 45 18.97 34.96 6.01
CA ASN A 45 19.14 35.65 4.73
C ASN A 45 18.70 34.72 3.60
N LEU A 46 17.42 34.77 3.22
CA LEU A 46 16.83 33.89 2.19
C LEU A 46 16.63 34.67 0.89
N SER A 47 16.91 34.02 -0.22
CA SER A 47 16.57 34.43 -1.57
C SER A 47 15.17 33.90 -1.96
N LEU A 48 14.49 34.59 -2.85
CA LEU A 48 13.24 34.10 -3.42
C LEU A 48 13.39 32.78 -4.20
N GLU A 49 14.59 32.52 -4.71
CA GLU A 49 14.89 31.29 -5.48
C GLU A 49 15.29 30.12 -4.57
N ASP A 50 15.49 30.32 -3.26
CA ASP A 50 15.78 29.25 -2.33
C ASP A 50 14.55 28.32 -2.21
N ILE A 51 14.82 27.01 -2.06
CA ILE A 51 13.76 26.02 -1.87
C ILE A 51 13.13 26.23 -0.49
N ALA A 52 11.84 26.48 -0.46
CA ALA A 52 11.06 26.56 0.77
C ALA A 52 10.79 25.19 1.36
N PHE A 53 10.37 24.24 0.54
CA PHE A 53 10.15 22.84 0.92
C PHE A 53 10.07 21.91 -0.31
N LEU A 54 10.11 20.61 -0.05
CA LEU A 54 9.84 19.58 -1.04
C LEU A 54 8.41 19.06 -0.83
N GLN A 55 7.58 19.21 -1.85
CA GLN A 55 6.24 18.61 -1.85
C GLN A 55 6.29 17.25 -2.55
N TYR A 56 6.14 16.18 -1.77
CA TYR A 56 6.11 14.83 -2.35
C TYR A 56 4.76 14.51 -2.95
N THR A 57 4.77 14.10 -4.22
CA THR A 57 3.57 13.66 -4.93
C THR A 57 3.38 12.16 -4.74
N SER A 58 2.15 11.71 -4.55
CA SER A 58 1.82 10.27 -4.42
C SER A 58 1.90 9.48 -5.74
N GLY A 59 2.55 10.02 -6.75
CA GLY A 59 2.83 9.51 -8.09
C GLY A 59 1.96 8.36 -8.59
N SER A 60 1.24 8.53 -9.68
CA SER A 60 0.54 7.43 -10.37
C SER A 60 1.50 6.33 -10.88
N THR A 61 2.81 6.57 -10.80
CA THR A 61 3.90 5.71 -11.32
C THR A 61 4.69 4.98 -10.23
N GLY A 62 4.22 4.94 -8.98
CA GLY A 62 4.76 4.13 -7.89
C GLY A 62 5.72 4.83 -6.93
N MET A 63 6.72 5.59 -7.39
CA MET A 63 7.68 6.26 -6.49
C MET A 63 7.32 7.74 -6.31
N PRO A 64 7.19 8.24 -5.06
CA PRO A 64 6.96 9.64 -4.80
C PRO A 64 8.08 10.51 -5.39
N LYS A 65 7.71 11.67 -5.93
CA LYS A 65 8.66 12.65 -6.45
C LYS A 65 8.61 13.90 -5.57
N GLY A 66 9.76 14.37 -5.12
CA GLY A 66 9.87 15.62 -4.35
C GLY A 66 9.86 16.81 -5.29
N VAL A 67 8.76 17.52 -5.36
CA VAL A 67 8.64 18.77 -6.14
C VAL A 67 9.34 19.89 -5.38
N MET A 68 10.29 20.58 -6.01
CA MET A 68 11.08 21.66 -5.42
C MET A 68 10.31 22.97 -5.49
N VAL A 69 9.65 23.34 -4.39
CA VAL A 69 8.91 24.62 -4.29
C VAL A 69 9.80 25.68 -3.68
N SER A 70 10.06 26.77 -4.43
CA SER A 70 10.82 27.91 -3.94
C SER A 70 9.94 28.91 -3.19
N HIS A 71 10.56 29.82 -2.44
CA HIS A 71 9.84 30.93 -1.83
C HIS A 71 9.11 31.80 -2.85
N LYS A 72 9.69 31.98 -4.05
CA LYS A 72 9.06 32.73 -5.16
C LYS A 72 7.79 32.02 -5.63
N ASN A 73 7.86 30.71 -5.91
CA ASN A 73 6.72 29.93 -6.36
C ASN A 73 5.57 30.02 -5.35
N LEU A 74 5.90 29.82 -4.07
CA LEU A 74 4.93 29.86 -2.98
C LEU A 74 4.24 31.22 -2.89
N LEU A 75 5.00 32.29 -2.76
CA LEU A 75 4.44 33.65 -2.64
C LEU A 75 3.59 34.07 -3.84
N TYR A 76 4.00 33.65 -5.05
CA TYR A 76 3.22 33.89 -6.24
C TYR A 76 1.91 33.13 -6.23
N ASN A 77 1.93 31.85 -5.84
CA ASN A 77 0.73 31.02 -5.76
C ASN A 77 -0.24 31.48 -4.68
N GLU A 78 0.26 31.93 -3.51
CA GLU A 78 -0.56 32.55 -2.46
C GLU A 78 -1.26 33.83 -2.94
N LYS A 79 -0.54 34.68 -3.69
CA LYS A 79 -1.12 35.86 -4.32
C LYS A 79 -2.18 35.47 -5.35
N LEU A 80 -1.94 34.43 -6.12
CA LEU A 80 -2.86 33.90 -7.13
C LEU A 80 -4.16 33.43 -6.46
N ILE A 81 -4.06 32.60 -5.41
CA ILE A 81 -5.20 32.11 -4.62
C ILE A 81 -5.95 33.29 -3.99
N ALA A 82 -5.24 34.25 -3.38
CA ALA A 82 -5.86 35.40 -2.77
C ALA A 82 -6.70 36.21 -3.79
N SER A 83 -6.16 36.39 -5.01
CA SER A 83 -6.85 37.10 -6.07
C SER A 83 -8.05 36.32 -6.61
N ALA A 84 -7.90 35.01 -6.82
CA ALA A 84 -8.92 34.14 -7.40
C ALA A 84 -10.09 33.88 -6.45
N PHE A 85 -9.82 33.64 -5.17
CA PHE A 85 -10.83 33.37 -4.15
C PHE A 85 -11.36 34.64 -3.50
N GLY A 86 -10.77 35.81 -3.80
CA GLY A 86 -11.10 37.08 -3.18
C GLY A 86 -10.85 37.07 -1.67
N HIS A 87 -9.77 36.47 -1.21
CA HIS A 87 -9.40 36.43 0.21
C HIS A 87 -8.90 37.79 0.68
N THR A 88 -9.37 38.17 1.85
CA THR A 88 -8.98 39.41 2.57
C THR A 88 -8.73 39.09 4.04
N SER A 89 -8.30 40.10 4.83
CA SER A 89 -8.18 39.94 6.30
C SER A 89 -9.50 39.63 7.01
N GLU A 90 -10.64 39.89 6.35
CA GLU A 90 -11.99 39.58 6.87
C GLU A 90 -12.45 38.16 6.57
N THR A 91 -11.70 37.42 5.74
CA THR A 91 -11.99 36.02 5.42
C THR A 91 -11.88 35.18 6.69
N ILE A 92 -12.75 34.18 6.85
CA ILE A 92 -12.65 33.19 7.90
C ILE A 92 -12.56 31.82 7.23
N GLY A 93 -11.47 31.12 7.46
CA GLY A 93 -11.22 29.79 6.90
C GLY A 93 -11.65 28.66 7.84
N VAL A 94 -12.13 27.56 7.27
CA VAL A 94 -12.27 26.27 7.96
C VAL A 94 -11.58 25.20 7.12
N GLY A 95 -10.63 24.45 7.69
CA GLY A 95 -9.86 23.42 7.01
C GLY A 95 -9.87 22.10 7.76
N TRP A 96 -9.90 21.00 7.00
CA TRP A 96 -9.79 19.63 7.52
C TRP A 96 -8.84 18.77 6.65
N LEU A 97 -8.28 19.35 5.59
CA LEU A 97 -7.41 18.65 4.67
C LEU A 97 -6.05 18.29 5.33
N PRO A 98 -5.45 17.14 5.00
CA PRO A 98 -4.18 16.73 5.57
C PRO A 98 -3.06 17.73 5.27
N LEU A 99 -2.26 18.10 6.28
CA LEU A 99 -1.18 19.08 6.12
C LEU A 99 0.05 18.55 5.35
N PHE A 100 0.14 17.24 5.12
CA PHE A 100 1.15 16.66 4.23
C PHE A 100 0.75 16.75 2.74
N HIS A 101 -0.48 17.17 2.43
CA HIS A 101 -0.98 17.45 1.10
C HIS A 101 -0.91 18.96 0.82
N ASP A 102 -0.59 19.35 -0.42
CA ASP A 102 -0.49 20.75 -0.86
C ASP A 102 -1.74 21.59 -0.53
N MET A 103 -2.94 21.06 -0.82
CA MET A 103 -4.19 21.77 -0.46
C MET A 103 -4.34 22.03 1.04
N GLY A 104 -3.88 21.12 1.88
CA GLY A 104 -3.92 21.29 3.34
C GLY A 104 -2.86 22.27 3.84
N LEU A 105 -1.60 22.10 3.43
CA LEU A 105 -0.51 22.95 3.87
C LEU A 105 -0.64 24.38 3.30
N ILE A 106 -0.74 24.50 1.99
CA ILE A 106 -0.74 25.80 1.31
C ILE A 106 -2.10 26.49 1.51
N GLY A 107 -3.20 25.79 1.21
CA GLY A 107 -4.53 26.40 1.26
C GLY A 107 -5.06 26.71 2.67
N ASN A 108 -4.77 25.85 3.68
CA ASN A 108 -5.36 26.02 5.02
C ASN A 108 -4.39 26.57 6.07
N VAL A 109 -3.08 26.61 5.81
CA VAL A 109 -2.08 27.14 6.75
C VAL A 109 -1.37 28.35 6.17
N LEU A 110 -0.70 28.19 5.01
CA LEU A 110 0.16 29.25 4.48
C LEU A 110 -0.66 30.39 3.86
N GLN A 111 -1.76 30.12 3.17
CA GLN A 111 -2.67 31.15 2.62
C GLN A 111 -3.27 32.04 3.72
N PRO A 112 -3.82 31.52 4.84
CA PRO A 112 -4.21 32.32 5.99
C PRO A 112 -3.11 33.21 6.54
N VAL A 113 -1.87 32.68 6.65
CA VAL A 113 -0.71 33.44 7.11
C VAL A 113 -0.33 34.54 6.11
N TYR A 114 -0.35 34.26 4.83
CA TYR A 114 -0.03 35.21 3.76
C TYR A 114 -0.99 36.41 3.72
N VAL A 115 -2.29 36.15 3.81
CA VAL A 115 -3.33 37.20 3.72
C VAL A 115 -3.60 37.87 5.10
N GLY A 116 -3.39 37.12 6.19
CA GLY A 116 -3.64 37.58 7.56
C GLY A 116 -5.07 37.36 8.03
N PHE A 117 -5.68 36.23 7.72
CA PHE A 117 -7.02 35.87 8.19
C PHE A 117 -7.02 34.61 9.09
N PRO A 118 -7.99 34.45 10.01
CA PRO A 118 -8.10 33.31 10.88
C PRO A 118 -8.55 32.05 10.12
N CYS A 119 -7.96 30.88 10.46
CA CYS A 119 -8.39 29.60 9.94
C CYS A 119 -8.57 28.59 11.09
N VAL A 120 -9.73 27.98 11.16
CA VAL A 120 -10.05 26.88 12.09
C VAL A 120 -9.70 25.57 11.44
N ILE A 121 -8.75 24.84 12.04
CA ILE A 121 -8.27 23.58 11.48
C ILE A 121 -8.74 22.41 12.35
N MET A 122 -9.26 21.37 11.73
CA MET A 122 -9.58 20.09 12.38
C MET A 122 -8.80 18.94 11.73
N PRO A 123 -8.52 17.86 12.47
CA PRO A 123 -7.92 16.67 11.87
C PRO A 123 -8.81 16.06 10.78
N PRO A 124 -8.24 15.50 9.68
CA PRO A 124 -9.01 14.84 8.64
C PRO A 124 -9.91 13.72 9.17
N GLU A 125 -9.43 12.98 10.15
CA GLU A 125 -10.15 11.88 10.81
C GLU A 125 -11.43 12.38 11.50
N ALA A 126 -11.41 13.58 12.07
CA ALA A 126 -12.57 14.17 12.71
C ALA A 126 -13.71 14.46 11.71
N PHE A 127 -13.35 14.90 10.50
CA PHE A 127 -14.31 15.04 9.40
C PHE A 127 -14.85 13.69 8.94
N ILE A 128 -13.97 12.73 8.66
CA ILE A 128 -14.35 11.39 8.18
C ILE A 128 -15.25 10.67 9.20
N GLN A 129 -14.92 10.78 10.48
CA GLN A 129 -15.68 10.19 11.58
C GLN A 129 -17.10 10.75 11.65
N LYS A 130 -17.24 12.06 11.50
CA LYS A 130 -18.53 12.75 11.56
C LYS A 130 -18.54 13.95 10.62
N PRO A 131 -18.98 13.79 9.35
CA PRO A 131 -18.94 14.87 8.36
C PRO A 131 -19.67 16.15 8.78
N LEU A 132 -20.67 16.01 9.63
CA LEU A 132 -21.41 17.14 10.22
C LEU A 132 -20.49 18.15 10.95
N ARG A 133 -19.38 17.71 11.54
CA ARG A 133 -18.42 18.59 12.23
C ARG A 133 -17.85 19.69 11.33
N TRP A 134 -17.64 19.39 10.08
CA TRP A 134 -17.17 20.37 9.09
C TRP A 134 -18.20 21.47 8.88
N LEU A 135 -19.45 21.10 8.60
CA LEU A 135 -20.53 22.08 8.40
C LEU A 135 -20.87 22.85 9.68
N GLN A 136 -20.79 22.20 10.84
CA GLN A 136 -20.95 22.85 12.14
C GLN A 136 -19.84 23.88 12.42
N ALA A 137 -18.59 23.58 11.99
CA ALA A 137 -17.50 24.53 12.14
C ALA A 137 -17.72 25.76 11.22
N ILE A 138 -18.14 25.54 9.97
CA ILE A 138 -18.49 26.63 9.05
C ILE A 138 -19.58 27.51 9.65
N SER A 139 -20.69 26.92 10.08
CA SER A 139 -21.82 27.63 10.70
C SER A 139 -21.41 28.35 11.98
N ARG A 140 -20.67 27.69 12.89
CA ARG A 140 -20.27 28.23 14.19
C ARG A 140 -19.35 29.44 14.08
N TYR A 141 -18.40 29.41 13.14
CA TYR A 141 -17.37 30.45 12.98
C TYR A 141 -17.72 31.45 11.89
N ASN A 142 -18.89 31.34 11.26
CA ASN A 142 -19.29 32.13 10.08
C ASN A 142 -18.20 32.09 8.99
N ALA A 143 -17.73 30.90 8.69
CA ALA A 143 -16.60 30.75 7.76
C ALA A 143 -17.01 31.04 6.32
N THR A 144 -16.25 31.92 5.66
CA THR A 144 -16.52 32.35 4.29
C THR A 144 -15.79 31.51 3.25
N SER A 145 -14.72 30.82 3.65
CA SER A 145 -13.91 30.00 2.74
C SER A 145 -13.60 28.62 3.35
N SER A 146 -14.00 27.57 2.67
CA SER A 146 -13.71 26.18 3.04
C SER A 146 -13.90 25.29 1.81
N GLY A 147 -13.37 24.05 1.83
CA GLY A 147 -13.60 23.14 0.73
C GLY A 147 -12.85 21.82 0.88
N GLY A 148 -12.93 21.03 -0.18
CA GLY A 148 -12.28 19.73 -0.25
C GLY A 148 -12.61 19.00 -1.56
N PRO A 149 -12.11 17.77 -1.73
CA PRO A 149 -12.42 16.96 -2.91
C PRO A 149 -13.91 16.64 -3.04
N ASN A 150 -14.33 16.29 -4.23
CA ASN A 150 -15.73 16.01 -4.59
C ASN A 150 -16.41 15.00 -3.64
N PHE A 151 -15.67 13.95 -3.20
CA PHE A 151 -16.21 12.94 -2.28
C PHE A 151 -16.67 13.54 -0.93
N ALA A 152 -16.07 14.64 -0.48
CA ALA A 152 -16.42 15.24 0.81
C ALA A 152 -17.81 15.83 0.81
N TYR A 153 -18.18 16.49 -0.28
CA TYR A 153 -19.54 17.02 -0.47
C TYR A 153 -20.55 15.89 -0.57
N GLU A 154 -20.22 14.82 -1.30
CA GLU A 154 -21.07 13.64 -1.42
C GLU A 154 -21.28 12.97 -0.06
N LEU A 155 -20.20 12.79 0.71
CA LEU A 155 -20.26 12.21 2.06
C LEU A 155 -21.16 13.01 3.01
N CYS A 156 -21.09 14.34 2.97
CA CYS A 156 -21.97 15.20 3.76
C CYS A 156 -23.44 15.02 3.34
N ALA A 157 -23.73 15.05 2.04
CA ALA A 157 -25.10 14.90 1.54
C ALA A 157 -25.71 13.54 1.89
N ASP A 158 -24.91 12.46 1.95
CA ASP A 158 -25.37 11.10 2.22
C ASP A 158 -25.49 10.80 3.72
N LYS A 159 -24.60 11.32 4.54
CA LYS A 159 -24.52 10.92 5.97
C LYS A 159 -25.26 11.85 6.92
N ILE A 160 -25.45 13.13 6.59
CA ILE A 160 -26.06 14.10 7.49
C ILE A 160 -27.59 14.02 7.39
N LYS A 161 -28.24 13.65 8.50
CA LYS A 161 -29.69 13.48 8.56
C LYS A 161 -30.43 14.82 8.54
N PRO A 162 -31.68 14.89 8.05
CA PRO A 162 -32.46 16.13 8.03
C PRO A 162 -32.52 16.86 9.38
N GLN A 163 -32.70 16.13 10.49
CA GLN A 163 -32.77 16.71 11.85
C GLN A 163 -31.45 17.38 12.29
N GLU A 164 -30.32 16.89 11.78
CA GLU A 164 -29.00 17.44 12.11
C GLU A 164 -28.70 18.74 11.32
N ARG A 165 -29.47 19.00 10.25
CA ARG A 165 -29.35 20.21 9.41
C ARG A 165 -30.09 21.42 9.98
N GLU A 166 -31.09 21.23 10.84
CA GLU A 166 -31.96 22.27 11.38
C GLU A 166 -31.21 23.41 12.10
N ASN A 167 -30.03 23.12 12.65
CA ASN A 167 -29.20 24.08 13.38
C ASN A 167 -27.98 24.55 12.59
N LEU A 168 -27.92 24.29 11.29
CA LEU A 168 -26.83 24.76 10.43
C LEU A 168 -27.23 26.06 9.73
N ASP A 169 -26.31 27.02 9.72
CA ASP A 169 -26.37 28.22 8.90
C ASP A 169 -25.14 28.27 8.01
N LEU A 170 -25.31 28.00 6.73
CA LEU A 170 -24.25 27.98 5.72
C LEU A 170 -24.28 29.18 4.77
N SER A 171 -25.14 30.18 5.08
CA SER A 171 -25.31 31.37 4.25
C SER A 171 -24.07 32.28 4.18
N CYS A 172 -23.15 32.10 5.14
CA CYS A 172 -21.87 32.81 5.16
C CYS A 172 -20.80 32.20 4.23
N TRP A 173 -21.02 30.98 3.67
CA TRP A 173 -20.03 30.28 2.93
C TRP A 173 -19.95 30.71 1.47
N ASP A 174 -19.03 31.63 1.15
CA ASP A 174 -18.88 32.26 -0.16
C ASP A 174 -18.01 31.45 -1.13
N VAL A 175 -17.02 30.70 -0.62
CA VAL A 175 -16.06 29.93 -1.42
C VAL A 175 -16.02 28.49 -0.94
N ALA A 176 -16.81 27.65 -1.57
CA ALA A 176 -16.83 26.21 -1.40
C ALA A 176 -15.94 25.56 -2.47
N PHE A 177 -14.60 25.64 -2.27
CA PHE A 177 -13.68 25.16 -3.29
C PHE A 177 -13.71 23.65 -3.42
N THR A 178 -13.65 23.16 -4.68
CA THR A 178 -13.61 21.72 -4.97
C THR A 178 -12.62 21.44 -6.10
N GLY A 179 -11.76 20.44 -5.90
CA GLY A 179 -10.70 20.09 -6.83
C GLY A 179 -9.96 18.82 -6.42
N ALA A 180 -8.74 18.65 -6.92
CA ALA A 180 -7.89 17.49 -6.70
C ALA A 180 -8.39 16.16 -7.33
N GLU A 181 -9.64 16.07 -7.75
CA GLU A 181 -10.26 14.96 -8.49
C GLU A 181 -11.30 15.52 -9.45
N PRO A 182 -11.80 14.74 -10.44
CA PRO A 182 -12.84 15.23 -11.34
C PRO A 182 -14.09 15.67 -10.60
N VAL A 183 -14.50 16.92 -10.80
CA VAL A 183 -15.70 17.49 -10.18
C VAL A 183 -16.93 17.03 -10.94
N ARG A 184 -17.89 16.43 -10.23
CA ARG A 184 -19.11 15.87 -10.82
C ARG A 184 -20.29 16.83 -10.65
N ALA A 185 -20.93 17.20 -11.76
CA ALA A 185 -22.12 18.07 -11.72
C ALA A 185 -23.23 17.52 -10.80
N ALA A 186 -23.44 16.18 -10.81
CA ALA A 186 -24.43 15.52 -9.96
C ALA A 186 -24.14 15.69 -8.45
N THR A 187 -22.87 15.68 -8.03
CA THR A 187 -22.47 15.88 -6.62
C THR A 187 -22.74 17.31 -6.19
N LEU A 188 -22.43 18.30 -7.04
CA LEU A 188 -22.71 19.71 -6.76
C LEU A 188 -24.21 19.95 -6.58
N GLU A 189 -25.04 19.43 -7.51
CA GLU A 189 -26.50 19.53 -7.43
C GLU A 189 -27.07 18.86 -6.18
N LYS A 190 -26.59 17.65 -5.87
CA LYS A 190 -27.04 16.89 -4.71
C LYS A 190 -26.74 17.61 -3.40
N PHE A 191 -25.53 18.17 -3.26
CA PHE A 191 -25.13 18.92 -2.07
C PHE A 191 -25.93 20.23 -1.95
N ALA A 192 -26.02 21.03 -3.02
CA ALA A 192 -26.78 22.28 -3.02
C ALA A 192 -28.24 22.05 -2.61
N ASN A 193 -28.90 21.07 -3.23
CA ASN A 193 -30.30 20.73 -2.89
C ASN A 193 -30.45 20.21 -1.46
N THR A 194 -29.44 19.48 -0.95
CA THR A 194 -29.48 18.90 0.39
C THR A 194 -29.37 19.96 1.49
N PHE A 195 -28.62 21.04 1.27
CA PHE A 195 -28.33 22.08 2.25
C PHE A 195 -28.92 23.46 1.89
N ALA A 196 -29.83 23.52 0.91
CA ALA A 196 -30.53 24.76 0.56
C ALA A 196 -31.27 25.37 1.75
N ASP A 197 -32.00 24.56 2.51
CA ASP A 197 -32.71 24.98 3.71
C ASP A 197 -31.79 25.44 4.85
N SER A 198 -30.50 25.04 4.80
CA SER A 198 -29.44 25.51 5.71
C SER A 198 -28.73 26.77 5.20
N GLY A 199 -29.22 27.42 4.14
CA GLY A 199 -28.69 28.64 3.57
C GLY A 199 -27.49 28.47 2.62
N PHE A 200 -27.16 27.26 2.20
CA PHE A 200 -26.08 27.04 1.22
C PHE A 200 -26.52 27.46 -0.19
N GLU A 201 -25.79 28.35 -0.78
CA GLU A 201 -26.02 28.83 -2.13
C GLU A 201 -25.16 28.09 -3.16
N ARG A 202 -25.72 27.75 -4.32
CA ARG A 202 -25.00 27.07 -5.41
C ARG A 202 -23.83 27.90 -5.94
N GLU A 203 -23.94 29.18 -5.92
CA GLU A 203 -22.96 30.19 -6.34
C GLU A 203 -21.71 30.19 -5.45
N ALA A 204 -21.79 29.56 -4.26
CA ALA A 204 -20.63 29.35 -3.40
C ALA A 204 -19.65 28.33 -3.93
N PHE A 205 -20.10 27.38 -4.77
CA PHE A 205 -19.19 26.39 -5.34
C PHE A 205 -18.10 27.04 -6.20
N TYR A 206 -16.88 26.61 -5.94
CA TYR A 206 -15.69 27.11 -6.62
C TYR A 206 -14.85 25.93 -7.15
N PRO A 207 -15.24 25.30 -8.29
CA PRO A 207 -14.41 24.30 -8.92
C PRO A 207 -13.06 24.89 -9.35
N CYS A 208 -11.98 24.18 -9.07
CA CYS A 208 -10.63 24.64 -9.37
C CYS A 208 -9.72 23.46 -9.78
N TYR A 209 -8.65 23.79 -10.49
CA TYR A 209 -7.64 22.87 -10.91
C TYR A 209 -6.27 23.28 -10.39
N GLY A 210 -5.45 22.29 -10.05
CA GLY A 210 -4.08 22.49 -9.62
C GLY A 210 -3.35 21.19 -9.31
N MET A 211 -2.05 21.31 -9.06
CA MET A 211 -1.16 20.20 -8.79
C MET A 211 0.10 20.66 -8.07
N ALA A 212 0.81 19.74 -7.44
CA ALA A 212 2.03 20.06 -6.69
C ALA A 212 3.12 20.70 -7.56
N GLU A 213 3.22 20.31 -8.83
CA GLU A 213 4.20 20.84 -9.79
C GLU A 213 3.96 22.33 -10.14
N THR A 214 2.75 22.84 -9.88
CA THR A 214 2.41 24.27 -9.96
C THR A 214 2.28 24.91 -8.57
N THR A 215 2.96 24.34 -7.58
CA THR A 215 2.84 24.69 -6.16
C THR A 215 1.50 24.26 -5.57
N LEU A 216 0.36 24.73 -6.10
CA LEU A 216 -0.99 24.26 -5.77
C LEU A 216 -1.99 24.63 -6.87
N PHE A 217 -2.37 25.90 -6.97
CA PHE A 217 -3.50 26.38 -7.76
C PHE A 217 -3.06 26.81 -9.17
N VAL A 218 -3.87 26.48 -10.18
CA VAL A 218 -3.68 26.83 -11.60
C VAL A 218 -4.86 27.62 -12.14
N SER A 219 -6.10 27.11 -11.98
CA SER A 219 -7.28 27.77 -12.50
C SER A 219 -8.46 27.66 -11.54
N GLY A 220 -9.38 28.58 -11.64
CA GLY A 220 -10.62 28.61 -10.89
C GLY A 220 -11.62 29.61 -11.46
N GLY A 221 -12.86 29.46 -11.03
CA GLY A 221 -13.98 30.27 -11.46
C GLY A 221 -13.96 31.74 -10.95
N ILE A 222 -15.09 32.34 -10.95
CA ILE A 222 -15.30 33.71 -10.37
C ILE A 222 -16.14 33.53 -9.11
N LYS A 223 -15.66 34.10 -7.99
CA LYS A 223 -16.36 34.08 -6.71
C LYS A 223 -17.81 34.54 -6.86
N SER A 224 -18.74 33.86 -6.20
CA SER A 224 -20.18 34.15 -6.20
C SER A 224 -20.84 34.07 -7.59
N GLN A 225 -20.29 33.24 -8.47
CA GLN A 225 -20.92 32.85 -9.72
C GLN A 225 -21.11 31.34 -9.79
N SER A 226 -22.24 30.88 -10.33
CA SER A 226 -22.50 29.46 -10.51
C SER A 226 -21.41 28.80 -11.37
N PRO A 227 -20.95 27.59 -11.04
CA PRO A 227 -20.02 26.83 -11.85
C PRO A 227 -20.50 26.63 -13.29
N VAL A 228 -19.58 26.77 -14.24
CA VAL A 228 -19.89 26.53 -15.65
C VAL A 228 -20.03 25.03 -15.86
N ILE A 229 -21.15 24.61 -16.43
CA ILE A 229 -21.38 23.20 -16.79
C ILE A 229 -21.62 23.13 -18.30
N ALA A 230 -20.74 22.45 -19.02
CA ALA A 230 -20.86 22.18 -20.44
C ALA A 230 -21.50 20.80 -20.69
N ALA A 231 -22.49 20.75 -21.55
CA ALA A 231 -23.02 19.51 -22.10
C ALA A 231 -22.33 19.24 -23.44
N VAL A 232 -21.52 18.17 -23.50
CA VAL A 232 -20.72 17.82 -24.68
C VAL A 232 -21.13 16.44 -25.21
N ASP A 233 -20.95 16.22 -26.50
CA ASP A 233 -21.25 14.95 -27.14
C ASP A 233 -20.22 13.89 -26.76
N LYS A 234 -20.65 12.79 -26.13
CA LYS A 234 -19.81 11.66 -25.75
C LYS A 234 -19.02 11.05 -26.93
N LEU A 235 -19.62 11.01 -28.12
CA LEU A 235 -18.98 10.41 -29.30
C LEU A 235 -17.86 11.34 -29.82
N ALA A 236 -18.08 12.63 -29.82
CA ALA A 236 -17.07 13.60 -30.22
C ALA A 236 -15.86 13.61 -29.25
N LEU A 237 -16.10 13.41 -27.93
CA LEU A 237 -15.02 13.28 -26.95
C LEU A 237 -14.07 12.09 -27.26
N LEU A 238 -14.60 10.97 -27.81
CA LEU A 238 -13.77 9.84 -28.21
C LEU A 238 -12.83 10.17 -29.40
N GLU A 239 -13.15 11.22 -30.15
CA GLU A 239 -12.39 11.71 -31.30
C GLU A 239 -11.60 13.00 -30.98
N ASN A 240 -11.28 13.22 -29.69
CA ASN A 240 -10.56 14.38 -29.18
C ASN A 240 -11.24 15.73 -29.47
N SER A 241 -12.56 15.78 -29.55
CA SER A 241 -13.32 17.00 -29.85
C SER A 241 -14.46 17.22 -28.85
N ALA A 242 -14.53 18.38 -28.24
CA ALA A 242 -15.58 18.77 -27.31
C ALA A 242 -16.68 19.57 -28.08
N VAL A 243 -17.62 18.83 -28.63
CA VAL A 243 -18.78 19.44 -29.34
C VAL A 243 -19.90 19.66 -28.34
N THR A 244 -20.30 20.91 -28.14
CA THR A 244 -21.44 21.26 -27.26
C THR A 244 -22.77 20.85 -27.86
N ILE A 245 -23.60 20.20 -27.04
CA ILE A 245 -24.94 19.76 -27.41
C ILE A 245 -25.96 20.14 -26.33
N ASN A 246 -27.24 19.93 -26.63
CA ASN A 246 -28.28 20.15 -25.61
C ASN A 246 -28.12 19.15 -24.46
N SER A 247 -28.23 19.63 -23.21
CA SER A 247 -28.09 18.79 -22.00
C SER A 247 -29.11 17.64 -21.90
N GLN A 248 -30.22 17.71 -22.61
CA GLN A 248 -31.26 16.65 -22.70
C GLN A 248 -30.98 15.63 -23.81
N HIS A 249 -29.93 15.81 -24.58
CA HIS A 249 -29.59 14.86 -25.66
C HIS A 249 -29.08 13.53 -25.03
N PRO A 250 -29.46 12.36 -25.58
CA PRO A 250 -29.06 11.06 -25.05
C PRO A 250 -27.53 10.88 -24.92
N ASN A 251 -26.77 11.50 -25.80
CA ASN A 251 -25.30 11.44 -25.80
C ASN A 251 -24.66 12.56 -24.98
N ALA A 252 -25.44 13.39 -24.25
CA ALA A 252 -24.86 14.48 -23.47
C ALA A 252 -24.08 13.96 -22.27
N GLN A 253 -22.83 14.42 -22.15
CA GLN A 253 -22.02 14.30 -20.95
C GLN A 253 -21.86 15.69 -20.34
N LEU A 254 -22.15 15.79 -19.03
CA LEU A 254 -22.01 17.05 -18.30
C LEU A 254 -20.61 17.14 -17.69
N LEU A 255 -19.83 18.11 -18.13
CA LEU A 255 -18.51 18.42 -17.59
C LEU A 255 -18.56 19.73 -16.82
N VAL A 256 -17.89 19.76 -15.65
CA VAL A 256 -17.80 20.96 -14.83
C VAL A 256 -16.51 21.70 -15.18
N GLY A 257 -16.63 23.00 -15.50
CA GLY A 257 -15.49 23.87 -15.74
C GLY A 257 -14.70 24.13 -14.46
N CYS A 258 -13.40 24.24 -14.60
CA CYS A 258 -12.45 24.56 -13.53
C CYS A 258 -11.96 26.02 -13.63
N GLY A 259 -12.74 26.87 -14.23
CA GLY A 259 -12.45 28.31 -14.37
C GLY A 259 -11.39 28.62 -15.43
N HIS A 260 -10.72 29.73 -15.22
CA HIS A 260 -9.74 30.30 -16.14
C HIS A 260 -8.41 30.59 -15.41
N ALA A 261 -7.37 30.89 -16.19
CA ALA A 261 -6.11 31.35 -15.66
C ALA A 261 -6.23 32.73 -15.02
N TRP A 262 -5.56 32.94 -13.89
CA TRP A 262 -5.55 34.18 -13.14
C TRP A 262 -4.19 34.89 -13.25
N LEU A 263 -4.18 36.22 -13.07
CA LEU A 263 -2.96 37.05 -13.14
C LEU A 263 -2.23 36.91 -14.48
N SER A 264 -0.93 36.51 -14.42
CA SER A 264 -0.09 36.30 -15.61
C SER A 264 0.09 34.83 -15.98
N GLU A 265 -0.69 33.91 -15.42
CA GLU A 265 -0.64 32.52 -15.80
C GLU A 265 -1.10 32.31 -17.24
N LYS A 266 -0.44 31.37 -17.92
CA LYS A 266 -0.81 30.94 -19.25
C LYS A 266 -1.10 29.47 -19.25
N ILE A 267 -2.30 29.09 -19.68
CA ILE A 267 -2.74 27.74 -19.91
C ILE A 267 -2.90 27.56 -21.42
N VAL A 268 -2.29 26.52 -21.98
CA VAL A 268 -2.46 26.13 -23.38
C VAL A 268 -2.81 24.65 -23.46
N ILE A 269 -3.66 24.28 -24.39
CA ILE A 269 -3.97 22.90 -24.71
C ILE A 269 -3.09 22.49 -25.88
N VAL A 270 -2.36 21.41 -25.72
CA VAL A 270 -1.34 21.00 -26.68
C VAL A 270 -1.61 19.56 -27.13
N ASN A 271 -1.59 19.35 -28.43
CA ASN A 271 -1.67 18.00 -28.98
C ASN A 271 -0.43 17.21 -28.57
N PRO A 272 -0.58 16.06 -27.84
CA PRO A 272 0.55 15.36 -27.27
C PRO A 272 1.51 14.71 -28.30
N GLU A 273 1.04 14.52 -29.56
CA GLU A 273 1.85 13.91 -30.62
C GLU A 273 2.60 14.97 -31.43
N SER A 274 1.90 16.02 -31.89
CA SER A 274 2.50 17.08 -32.70
C SER A 274 3.20 18.16 -31.88
N LEU A 275 2.92 18.25 -30.57
CA LEU A 275 3.39 19.29 -29.64
C LEU A 275 3.03 20.70 -30.12
N THR A 276 1.90 20.86 -30.80
CA THR A 276 1.35 22.14 -31.26
C THR A 276 0.10 22.51 -30.49
N GLU A 277 -0.19 23.79 -30.38
CA GLU A 277 -1.38 24.28 -29.68
C GLU A 277 -2.67 23.84 -30.39
N CYS A 278 -3.62 23.29 -29.62
CA CYS A 278 -4.95 22.87 -30.05
C CYS A 278 -5.87 24.10 -30.23
N ARG A 279 -6.91 23.96 -31.07
CA ARG A 279 -7.97 24.95 -31.16
C ARG A 279 -8.97 24.82 -30.02
N ASP A 280 -9.77 25.87 -29.79
CA ASP A 280 -10.87 25.80 -28.82
C ASP A 280 -11.78 24.59 -29.11
N GLY A 281 -12.05 23.81 -28.05
CA GLY A 281 -12.83 22.59 -28.13
C GLY A 281 -12.07 21.34 -28.60
N GLU A 282 -10.81 21.43 -29.03
CA GLU A 282 -9.94 20.26 -29.25
C GLU A 282 -9.32 19.81 -27.91
N ILE A 283 -9.27 18.48 -27.68
CA ILE A 283 -8.71 17.91 -26.45
C ILE A 283 -7.22 17.64 -26.64
N GLY A 284 -6.42 18.10 -25.71
CA GLY A 284 -4.98 17.89 -25.66
C GLY A 284 -4.43 17.88 -24.25
N GLU A 285 -3.12 17.78 -24.11
CA GLU A 285 -2.43 17.88 -22.84
C GLU A 285 -2.44 19.34 -22.35
N ILE A 286 -2.79 19.54 -21.09
CA ILE A 286 -2.78 20.86 -20.46
C ILE A 286 -1.35 21.25 -20.14
N TRP A 287 -0.86 22.35 -20.72
CA TRP A 287 0.45 22.90 -20.43
C TRP A 287 0.32 24.25 -19.71
N VAL A 288 1.17 24.48 -18.71
CA VAL A 288 1.10 25.66 -17.83
C VAL A 288 2.43 26.42 -17.84
N SER A 289 2.36 27.74 -17.98
CA SER A 289 3.50 28.64 -17.75
C SER A 289 3.11 29.72 -16.73
N SER A 290 3.85 29.75 -15.62
CA SER A 290 3.56 30.60 -14.47
C SER A 290 4.76 30.72 -13.56
N ASP A 291 4.84 31.81 -12.77
CA ASP A 291 5.79 31.91 -11.65
C ASP A 291 5.45 30.94 -10.47
N SER A 292 4.27 30.32 -10.50
CA SER A 292 3.89 29.25 -9.55
C SER A 292 4.44 27.88 -9.93
N VAL A 293 4.92 27.68 -11.17
CA VAL A 293 5.55 26.43 -11.61
C VAL A 293 6.84 26.22 -10.83
N ALA A 294 6.93 25.07 -10.16
CA ALA A 294 8.05 24.69 -9.30
C ALA A 294 9.37 24.53 -10.09
N GLN A 295 10.48 24.47 -9.39
CA GLN A 295 11.82 24.39 -10.01
C GLN A 295 12.12 23.03 -10.65
N GLY A 296 11.34 22.00 -10.37
CA GLY A 296 11.51 20.64 -10.88
C GLY A 296 11.41 19.58 -9.80
N TYR A 297 11.90 18.39 -10.09
CA TYR A 297 11.93 17.27 -9.16
C TYR A 297 13.32 17.12 -8.52
N TRP A 298 13.36 16.97 -7.19
CA TRP A 298 14.59 16.79 -6.42
C TRP A 298 15.37 15.56 -6.89
N ASN A 299 16.65 15.75 -7.22
CA ASN A 299 17.55 14.70 -7.72
C ASN A 299 17.07 13.95 -8.99
N ARG A 300 16.23 14.59 -9.85
CA ARG A 300 15.71 14.00 -11.09
C ARG A 300 15.83 14.97 -12.27
N PRO A 301 17.04 15.28 -12.73
CA PRO A 301 17.26 16.32 -13.76
C PRO A 301 16.63 15.99 -15.12
N GLU A 302 16.65 14.73 -15.56
CA GLU A 302 16.07 14.31 -16.83
C GLU A 302 14.54 14.46 -16.82
N GLN A 303 13.86 13.96 -15.80
CA GLN A 303 12.42 14.11 -15.64
C GLN A 303 12.02 15.57 -15.45
N THR A 304 12.87 16.37 -14.79
CA THR A 304 12.67 17.82 -14.67
C THR A 304 12.71 18.49 -16.04
N ALA A 305 13.68 18.16 -16.87
CA ALA A 305 13.79 18.71 -18.22
C ALA A 305 12.59 18.33 -19.09
N GLU A 306 12.16 17.08 -19.05
CA GLU A 306 11.01 16.58 -19.81
C GLU A 306 9.69 17.22 -19.37
N THR A 307 9.50 17.40 -18.07
CA THR A 307 8.21 17.85 -17.52
C THR A 307 8.11 19.37 -17.44
N PHE A 308 9.17 20.09 -17.03
CA PHE A 308 9.11 21.52 -16.70
C PHE A 308 9.67 22.44 -17.80
N LYS A 309 10.26 21.89 -18.87
CA LYS A 309 10.91 22.68 -19.92
C LYS A 309 10.41 22.30 -21.32
N ALA A 310 9.08 22.20 -21.46
CA ALA A 310 8.49 21.90 -22.75
C ALA A 310 8.31 23.18 -23.61
N TYR A 311 8.46 23.04 -24.91
CA TYR A 311 8.28 24.10 -25.90
C TYR A 311 7.33 23.65 -27.00
N LEU A 312 6.46 24.55 -27.47
CA LEU A 312 5.63 24.31 -28.63
C LEU A 312 6.51 24.05 -29.86
N ALA A 313 6.20 23.00 -30.63
CA ALA A 313 7.04 22.58 -31.74
C ALA A 313 7.07 23.56 -32.91
N ASP A 314 5.96 24.24 -33.16
CA ASP A 314 5.77 25.18 -34.27
C ASP A 314 6.31 26.59 -33.97
N THR A 315 6.05 27.10 -32.74
CA THR A 315 6.37 28.48 -32.38
C THR A 315 7.59 28.63 -31.49
N GLN A 316 8.11 27.53 -30.94
CA GLN A 316 9.20 27.51 -29.95
C GLN A 316 8.90 28.37 -28.70
N VAL A 317 7.64 28.64 -28.44
CA VAL A 317 7.20 29.34 -27.23
C VAL A 317 7.29 28.38 -26.03
N GLY A 318 7.79 28.89 -24.91
CA GLY A 318 7.98 28.13 -23.66
C GLY A 318 9.01 28.84 -22.75
N PRO A 319 9.48 28.19 -21.67
CA PRO A 319 9.12 26.84 -21.25
C PRO A 319 7.73 26.72 -20.62
N PHE A 320 7.11 25.57 -20.84
CA PHE A 320 5.87 25.17 -20.17
C PHE A 320 6.11 23.93 -19.28
N LEU A 321 5.30 23.83 -18.23
CA LEU A 321 5.11 22.59 -17.49
C LEU A 321 4.13 21.70 -18.26
N ARG A 322 4.48 20.44 -18.49
CA ARG A 322 3.59 19.39 -18.98
C ARG A 322 2.88 18.75 -17.77
N THR A 323 1.56 18.90 -17.67
CA THR A 323 0.82 18.40 -16.52
C THR A 323 0.56 16.90 -16.58
N GLY A 324 0.52 16.33 -17.79
CA GLY A 324 0.07 14.96 -18.04
C GLY A 324 -1.45 14.79 -17.90
N ASP A 325 -2.20 15.85 -17.62
CA ASP A 325 -3.65 15.87 -17.60
C ASP A 325 -4.20 16.32 -18.96
N LEU A 326 -5.30 15.74 -19.40
CA LEU A 326 -5.99 16.05 -20.64
C LEU A 326 -7.17 16.99 -20.38
N GLY A 327 -7.40 17.92 -21.29
CA GLY A 327 -8.52 18.86 -21.21
C GLY A 327 -8.68 19.66 -22.48
N PHE A 328 -9.61 20.61 -22.42
CA PHE A 328 -9.87 21.57 -23.50
C PHE A 328 -10.26 22.93 -22.93
N LEU A 329 -10.12 23.96 -23.73
CA LEU A 329 -10.67 25.29 -23.47
C LEU A 329 -11.96 25.47 -24.27
N LEU A 330 -12.96 26.08 -23.65
CA LEU A 330 -14.19 26.48 -24.30
C LEU A 330 -14.56 27.90 -23.82
N ALA A 331 -14.47 28.87 -24.70
CA ALA A 331 -14.68 30.29 -24.35
C ALA A 331 -13.82 30.77 -23.18
N GLY A 332 -12.61 30.27 -23.04
CA GLY A 332 -11.64 30.57 -21.96
C GLY A 332 -11.82 29.79 -20.66
N GLU A 333 -12.85 28.96 -20.55
CA GLU A 333 -13.09 28.06 -19.41
C GLU A 333 -12.34 26.75 -19.62
N LEU A 334 -11.63 26.27 -18.61
CA LEU A 334 -10.88 25.01 -18.62
C LEU A 334 -11.75 23.84 -18.19
N PHE A 335 -11.79 22.80 -18.99
CA PHE A 335 -12.44 21.52 -18.68
C PHE A 335 -11.42 20.38 -18.66
N ILE A 336 -11.41 19.59 -17.58
CA ILE A 336 -10.52 18.45 -17.42
C ILE A 336 -11.26 17.19 -17.87
N THR A 337 -10.66 16.43 -18.81
CA THR A 337 -11.28 15.19 -19.31
C THR A 337 -10.63 13.93 -18.74
N GLY A 338 -9.36 13.97 -18.35
CA GLY A 338 -8.68 12.80 -17.77
C GLY A 338 -7.18 12.94 -17.67
N ARG A 339 -6.48 11.83 -17.59
CA ARG A 339 -5.02 11.76 -17.59
C ARG A 339 -4.49 11.06 -18.82
N LEU A 340 -3.45 11.61 -19.42
CA LEU A 340 -2.81 11.06 -20.63
C LEU A 340 -2.36 9.60 -20.43
N LYS A 341 -1.78 9.29 -19.26
CA LYS A 341 -1.28 7.93 -18.93
C LYS A 341 -2.38 6.93 -18.56
N ASP A 342 -3.57 7.39 -18.25
CA ASP A 342 -4.71 6.54 -17.90
C ASP A 342 -5.68 6.34 -19.09
N LEU A 343 -5.45 7.04 -20.21
CA LEU A 343 -6.28 6.96 -21.41
C LEU A 343 -6.26 5.54 -21.99
N ILE A 344 -7.44 5.03 -22.31
CA ILE A 344 -7.61 3.71 -22.92
C ILE A 344 -7.87 3.91 -24.41
N ILE A 345 -7.00 3.36 -25.26
CA ILE A 345 -7.13 3.50 -26.71
C ILE A 345 -7.58 2.16 -27.29
N VAL A 346 -8.82 2.08 -27.74
CA VAL A 346 -9.37 0.88 -28.39
C VAL A 346 -9.82 1.23 -29.80
N GLN A 347 -9.32 0.51 -30.79
CA GLN A 347 -9.63 0.73 -32.22
C GLN A 347 -9.42 2.18 -32.68
N GLY A 348 -8.38 2.85 -32.14
CA GLY A 348 -8.03 4.23 -32.46
C GLY A 348 -8.93 5.31 -31.84
N ARG A 349 -9.84 4.93 -30.93
CA ARG A 349 -10.69 5.85 -30.17
C ARG A 349 -10.24 5.94 -28.72
N ASN A 350 -10.33 7.14 -28.16
CA ASN A 350 -9.95 7.46 -26.80
C ASN A 350 -11.13 7.25 -25.84
N HIS A 351 -10.93 6.39 -24.82
CA HIS A 351 -11.91 6.14 -23.79
C HIS A 351 -11.34 6.56 -22.43
N TYR A 352 -12.12 7.33 -21.71
CA TYR A 352 -11.73 7.81 -20.37
C TYR A 352 -12.17 6.81 -19.31
N PRO A 353 -11.24 6.27 -18.50
CA PRO A 353 -11.56 5.23 -17.51
C PRO A 353 -12.70 5.59 -16.57
N GLN A 354 -12.74 6.86 -16.11
CA GLN A 354 -13.74 7.33 -15.16
C GLN A 354 -15.18 7.28 -15.70
N ASP A 355 -15.36 7.41 -17.01
CA ASP A 355 -16.68 7.35 -17.63
C ASP A 355 -17.20 5.90 -17.66
N ILE A 356 -16.30 4.97 -17.98
CA ILE A 356 -16.59 3.53 -17.95
C ILE A 356 -16.81 3.07 -16.49
N GLU A 357 -15.98 3.54 -15.54
CA GLU A 357 -16.14 3.29 -14.11
C GLU A 357 -17.53 3.75 -13.61
N SER A 358 -17.96 4.94 -14.00
CA SER A 358 -19.30 5.45 -13.67
C SER A 358 -20.44 4.59 -14.21
N THR A 359 -20.30 4.06 -15.43
CA THR A 359 -21.27 3.13 -16.03
C THR A 359 -21.30 1.81 -15.28
N VAL A 360 -20.12 1.26 -14.97
CA VAL A 360 -19.99 0.02 -14.19
C VAL A 360 -20.66 0.16 -12.83
N GLU A 361 -20.36 1.22 -12.09
CA GLU A 361 -20.90 1.48 -10.75
C GLU A 361 -22.42 1.58 -10.73
N LYS A 362 -23.03 2.14 -11.78
CA LYS A 362 -24.48 2.29 -11.92
C LYS A 362 -25.18 1.02 -12.41
N SER A 363 -24.43 0.08 -12.98
CA SER A 363 -25.01 -1.10 -13.61
C SER A 363 -25.72 -2.02 -12.61
N HIS A 364 -25.30 -2.04 -11.33
CA HIS A 364 -25.92 -2.88 -10.30
C HIS A 364 -25.80 -2.27 -8.90
N PRO A 365 -26.86 -2.26 -8.07
CA PRO A 365 -26.84 -1.63 -6.73
C PRO A 365 -25.90 -2.31 -5.73
N GLY A 366 -25.40 -3.50 -6.02
CA GLY A 366 -24.37 -4.19 -5.23
C GLY A 366 -22.95 -3.78 -5.54
N LEU A 367 -22.71 -2.84 -6.47
CA LEU A 367 -21.40 -2.32 -6.81
C LEU A 367 -21.13 -1.03 -6.03
N ARG A 368 -19.93 -0.95 -5.45
CA ARG A 368 -19.57 0.16 -4.57
C ARG A 368 -19.14 1.37 -5.37
N GLN A 369 -19.79 2.51 -5.16
CA GLN A 369 -19.49 3.75 -5.86
C GLN A 369 -18.12 4.31 -5.48
N GLY A 370 -17.40 4.90 -6.43
CA GLY A 370 -16.05 5.43 -6.25
C GLY A 370 -15.00 4.39 -5.88
N CYS A 371 -15.25 3.12 -6.21
CA CYS A 371 -14.39 1.98 -5.87
C CYS A 371 -14.24 1.00 -7.04
N GLY A 372 -14.19 1.53 -8.25
CA GLY A 372 -13.87 0.83 -9.48
C GLY A 372 -12.57 1.32 -10.10
N ALA A 373 -11.91 0.47 -10.88
CA ALA A 373 -10.79 0.81 -11.74
C ALA A 373 -10.96 0.13 -13.09
N VAL A 374 -10.87 0.92 -14.15
CA VAL A 374 -10.90 0.44 -15.52
C VAL A 374 -9.58 0.78 -16.20
N PHE A 375 -8.99 -0.18 -16.87
CA PHE A 375 -7.71 -0.01 -17.57
C PHE A 375 -7.59 -1.01 -18.71
N SER A 376 -6.64 -0.75 -19.62
CA SER A 376 -6.29 -1.69 -20.67
C SER A 376 -5.11 -2.58 -20.30
N VAL A 377 -5.09 -3.78 -20.87
CA VAL A 377 -3.95 -4.70 -20.86
C VAL A 377 -3.64 -5.12 -22.29
N GLU A 378 -2.35 -5.20 -22.60
CA GLU A 378 -1.93 -5.67 -23.93
C GLU A 378 -1.91 -7.20 -23.95
N ILE A 379 -2.69 -7.79 -24.87
CA ILE A 379 -2.77 -9.24 -25.07
C ILE A 379 -2.68 -9.51 -26.57
N ALA A 380 -1.66 -10.25 -26.97
CA ALA A 380 -1.38 -10.58 -28.39
C ALA A 380 -1.30 -9.34 -29.31
N GLY A 381 -0.69 -8.26 -28.81
CA GLY A 381 -0.49 -7.01 -29.56
C GLY A 381 -1.77 -6.16 -29.70
N GLN A 382 -2.80 -6.44 -28.90
CA GLN A 382 -4.03 -5.64 -28.87
C GLN A 382 -4.37 -5.19 -27.45
N GLU A 383 -4.76 -3.93 -27.30
CA GLU A 383 -5.31 -3.43 -26.04
C GLU A 383 -6.67 -4.05 -25.74
N ARG A 384 -6.82 -4.57 -24.53
CA ARG A 384 -8.01 -5.25 -24.03
C ARG A 384 -8.50 -4.61 -22.75
N LEU A 385 -9.79 -4.33 -22.67
CA LEU A 385 -10.42 -3.67 -21.53
C LEU A 385 -10.59 -4.61 -20.35
N VAL A 386 -10.14 -4.19 -19.18
CA VAL A 386 -10.32 -4.87 -17.89
C VAL A 386 -11.08 -3.97 -16.94
N VAL A 387 -12.07 -4.53 -16.27
CA VAL A 387 -12.89 -3.89 -15.24
C VAL A 387 -12.60 -4.54 -13.89
N VAL A 388 -12.23 -3.72 -12.92
CA VAL A 388 -12.04 -4.14 -11.52
C VAL A 388 -12.97 -3.31 -10.66
N GLN A 389 -13.86 -3.95 -9.89
CA GLN A 389 -14.89 -3.24 -9.13
C GLN A 389 -15.10 -3.85 -7.76
N GLU A 390 -15.11 -3.03 -6.70
CA GLU A 390 -15.51 -3.47 -5.36
C GLU A 390 -17.01 -3.71 -5.28
N VAL A 391 -17.37 -4.75 -4.53
CA VAL A 391 -18.75 -5.08 -4.19
C VAL A 391 -19.12 -4.48 -2.85
N GLU A 392 -20.33 -3.93 -2.73
CA GLU A 392 -20.90 -3.47 -1.49
C GLU A 392 -20.99 -4.61 -0.47
N ARG A 393 -20.68 -4.33 0.79
CA ARG A 393 -20.66 -5.34 1.87
C ARG A 393 -21.98 -6.06 2.02
N SER A 394 -23.08 -5.34 1.91
CA SER A 394 -24.44 -5.85 1.98
C SER A 394 -24.74 -6.92 0.93
N TYR A 395 -23.98 -6.94 -0.14
CA TYR A 395 -24.15 -7.86 -1.27
C TYR A 395 -23.13 -9.01 -1.27
N LEU A 396 -22.03 -8.96 -0.53
CA LEU A 396 -20.96 -9.98 -0.57
C LEU A 396 -21.45 -11.43 -0.42
N ARG A 397 -22.52 -11.66 0.34
CA ARG A 397 -23.09 -13.00 0.58
C ARG A 397 -24.31 -13.33 -0.29
N LYS A 398 -24.86 -12.33 -0.95
CA LYS A 398 -26.11 -12.43 -1.75
C LYS A 398 -25.86 -12.22 -3.23
N LEU A 399 -24.63 -11.85 -3.61
CA LEU A 399 -24.29 -11.48 -4.96
C LEU A 399 -24.31 -12.71 -5.87
N ASP A 400 -25.13 -12.68 -6.88
CA ASP A 400 -24.98 -13.55 -8.03
C ASP A 400 -23.89 -12.96 -8.94
N SER A 401 -22.61 -13.33 -8.64
CA SER A 401 -21.46 -12.78 -9.36
C SER A 401 -21.55 -12.94 -10.88
N PRO A 402 -21.99 -14.10 -11.45
CA PRO A 402 -22.20 -14.23 -12.87
C PRO A 402 -23.20 -13.23 -13.46
N ALA A 403 -24.37 -13.06 -12.81
CA ALA A 403 -25.39 -12.13 -13.28
C ALA A 403 -24.92 -10.67 -13.22
N VAL A 404 -24.22 -10.28 -12.16
CA VAL A 404 -23.64 -8.92 -12.02
C VAL A 404 -22.56 -8.66 -13.07
N ILE A 405 -21.69 -9.63 -13.32
CA ILE A 405 -20.66 -9.52 -14.36
C ILE A 405 -21.29 -9.39 -15.75
N GLU A 406 -22.31 -10.17 -16.05
CA GLU A 406 -23.05 -10.06 -17.32
C GLU A 406 -23.66 -8.66 -17.47
N GLN A 407 -24.22 -8.11 -16.40
CA GLN A 407 -24.80 -6.77 -16.40
C GLN A 407 -23.74 -5.68 -16.62
N ILE A 408 -22.56 -5.81 -15.99
CA ILE A 408 -21.41 -4.91 -16.23
C ILE A 408 -21.01 -4.95 -17.70
N ILE A 409 -20.80 -6.15 -18.25
CA ILE A 409 -20.37 -6.33 -19.66
C ILE A 409 -21.40 -5.71 -20.61
N ARG A 410 -22.68 -5.96 -20.36
CA ARG A 410 -23.79 -5.42 -21.16
C ARG A 410 -23.82 -3.90 -21.10
N SER A 411 -23.77 -3.30 -19.89
CA SER A 411 -23.81 -1.84 -19.73
C SER A 411 -22.62 -1.14 -20.39
N VAL A 412 -21.42 -1.72 -20.27
CA VAL A 412 -20.22 -1.17 -20.94
C VAL A 412 -20.34 -1.30 -22.47
N ALA A 413 -20.84 -2.42 -22.96
CA ALA A 413 -21.05 -2.60 -24.41
C ALA A 413 -22.11 -1.65 -24.98
N GLU A 414 -23.22 -1.45 -24.26
CA GLU A 414 -24.32 -0.57 -24.68
C GLU A 414 -23.94 0.91 -24.65
N GLU A 415 -23.28 1.37 -23.57
CA GLU A 415 -22.96 2.79 -23.41
C GLU A 415 -21.66 3.24 -24.10
N HIS A 416 -20.66 2.36 -24.14
CA HIS A 416 -19.32 2.71 -24.64
C HIS A 416 -18.92 1.99 -25.93
N GLN A 417 -19.71 1.03 -26.41
CA GLN A 417 -19.40 0.18 -27.57
C GLN A 417 -18.07 -0.57 -27.43
N LEU A 418 -17.69 -0.86 -26.18
CA LEU A 418 -16.45 -1.55 -25.83
C LEU A 418 -16.69 -3.01 -25.49
N ASP A 419 -15.76 -3.84 -25.92
CA ASP A 419 -15.71 -5.24 -25.61
C ASP A 419 -14.85 -5.48 -24.35
N VAL A 420 -15.50 -5.88 -23.25
CA VAL A 420 -14.80 -6.17 -21.99
C VAL A 420 -14.09 -7.51 -22.12
N TYR A 421 -12.81 -7.52 -21.85
CA TYR A 421 -11.97 -8.73 -21.86
C TYR A 421 -12.03 -9.51 -20.54
N ALA A 422 -12.00 -8.79 -19.42
CA ALA A 422 -12.08 -9.41 -18.09
C ALA A 422 -12.79 -8.48 -17.09
N VAL A 423 -13.51 -9.09 -16.16
CA VAL A 423 -14.14 -8.43 -15.01
C VAL A 423 -13.65 -9.11 -13.73
N ALA A 424 -13.19 -8.33 -12.76
CA ALA A 424 -12.84 -8.81 -11.43
C ALA A 424 -13.67 -8.06 -10.38
N LEU A 425 -14.54 -8.77 -9.69
CA LEU A 425 -15.28 -8.26 -8.54
C LEU A 425 -14.45 -8.47 -7.27
N LEU A 426 -14.17 -7.38 -6.56
CA LEU A 426 -13.32 -7.39 -5.39
C LEU A 426 -14.13 -7.36 -4.09
N LYS A 427 -13.52 -7.91 -3.04
CA LYS A 427 -13.98 -7.70 -1.67
C LYS A 427 -13.93 -6.20 -1.34
N THR A 428 -14.89 -5.72 -0.58
CA THR A 428 -14.95 -4.32 -0.11
C THR A 428 -13.65 -3.90 0.58
N ALA A 429 -13.18 -2.69 0.31
CA ALA A 429 -11.96 -2.09 0.86
C ALA A 429 -10.64 -2.79 0.48
N SER A 430 -10.59 -3.40 -0.72
CA SER A 430 -9.39 -4.08 -1.24
C SER A 430 -8.80 -3.46 -2.51
N ILE A 431 -9.47 -2.46 -3.10
CA ILE A 431 -8.94 -1.74 -4.26
C ILE A 431 -7.81 -0.78 -3.84
N PRO A 432 -6.65 -0.77 -4.53
CA PRO A 432 -5.57 0.15 -4.22
C PRO A 432 -5.99 1.63 -4.33
N LYS A 433 -5.75 2.40 -3.27
CA LYS A 433 -6.02 3.85 -3.19
C LYS A 433 -4.82 4.60 -2.66
N THR A 434 -4.70 5.88 -3.05
CA THR A 434 -3.72 6.79 -2.44
C THR A 434 -4.13 7.15 -1.00
N SER A 435 -3.22 7.74 -0.24
CA SER A 435 -3.50 8.29 1.10
C SER A 435 -4.62 9.35 1.08
N SER A 436 -4.85 10.00 -0.07
CA SER A 436 -5.95 10.95 -0.29
C SER A 436 -7.25 10.28 -0.78
N GLY A 437 -7.31 8.94 -0.87
CA GLY A 437 -8.50 8.19 -1.26
C GLY A 437 -8.70 7.98 -2.77
N LYS A 438 -7.81 8.50 -3.62
CA LYS A 438 -7.90 8.34 -5.09
C LYS A 438 -7.56 6.92 -5.52
N ILE A 439 -8.28 6.38 -6.52
CA ILE A 439 -7.98 5.06 -7.12
C ILE A 439 -6.61 5.08 -7.82
N GLN A 440 -5.77 4.10 -7.50
CA GLN A 440 -4.47 3.89 -8.14
C GLN A 440 -4.64 2.88 -9.29
N ARG A 441 -5.10 3.31 -10.47
CA ARG A 441 -5.37 2.43 -11.62
C ARG A 441 -4.18 1.60 -12.04
N GLN A 442 -2.98 2.18 -12.05
CA GLN A 442 -1.75 1.45 -12.40
C GLN A 442 -1.41 0.36 -11.36
N ALA A 443 -1.62 0.63 -10.07
CA ALA A 443 -1.46 -0.39 -9.03
C ALA A 443 -2.53 -1.49 -9.16
N CYS A 444 -3.78 -1.15 -9.50
CA CYS A 444 -4.83 -2.11 -9.81
C CYS A 444 -4.46 -2.98 -11.02
N ARG A 445 -3.94 -2.35 -12.09
CA ARG A 445 -3.46 -3.04 -13.30
C ARG A 445 -2.32 -4.00 -12.97
N ALA A 446 -1.32 -3.55 -12.21
CA ALA A 446 -0.20 -4.38 -11.78
C ALA A 446 -0.68 -5.56 -10.92
N SER A 447 -1.58 -5.32 -9.95
CA SER A 447 -2.14 -6.36 -9.09
C SER A 447 -3.04 -7.35 -9.86
N PHE A 448 -3.76 -6.87 -10.89
CA PHE A 448 -4.53 -7.75 -11.78
C PHE A 448 -3.60 -8.68 -12.57
N LEU A 449 -2.55 -8.14 -13.19
CA LEU A 449 -1.57 -8.92 -13.95
C LEU A 449 -0.79 -9.90 -13.05
N ALA A 450 -0.50 -9.52 -11.82
CA ALA A 450 0.16 -10.38 -10.83
C ALA A 450 -0.78 -11.39 -10.16
N GLY A 451 -2.11 -11.31 -10.38
CA GLY A 451 -3.10 -12.19 -9.76
C GLY A 451 -3.26 -11.99 -8.24
N THR A 452 -2.85 -10.82 -7.70
CA THR A 452 -2.85 -10.54 -6.26
C THR A 452 -4.10 -9.79 -5.76
N LEU A 453 -5.05 -9.49 -6.65
CA LEU A 453 -6.31 -8.86 -6.27
C LEU A 453 -7.18 -9.78 -5.41
N ASN A 454 -7.84 -9.22 -4.39
CA ASN A 454 -8.76 -9.96 -3.52
C ASN A 454 -10.12 -10.18 -4.20
N VAL A 455 -10.15 -11.11 -5.15
CA VAL A 455 -11.27 -11.37 -6.05
C VAL A 455 -12.32 -12.28 -5.40
N ILE A 456 -13.59 -11.89 -5.46
CA ILE A 456 -14.75 -12.68 -5.00
C ILE A 456 -15.58 -13.26 -6.15
N GLY A 457 -15.41 -12.75 -7.35
CA GLY A 457 -16.01 -13.24 -8.60
C GLY A 457 -15.26 -12.68 -9.78
N ASP A 458 -15.02 -13.48 -10.79
CA ASP A 458 -14.28 -13.10 -11.99
C ASP A 458 -14.84 -13.72 -13.25
N TRP A 459 -14.54 -13.07 -14.37
CA TRP A 459 -14.82 -13.56 -15.70
C TRP A 459 -13.79 -13.07 -16.69
N SER A 460 -13.41 -13.91 -17.65
CA SER A 460 -12.59 -13.49 -18.79
C SER A 460 -12.97 -14.26 -20.06
N LYS A 461 -12.74 -13.64 -21.22
CA LYS A 461 -13.00 -14.25 -22.54
C LYS A 461 -12.10 -15.46 -22.82
N ASN A 462 -10.93 -15.56 -22.21
CA ASN A 462 -10.01 -16.66 -22.41
C ASN A 462 -10.10 -17.67 -21.24
N PRO A 463 -10.63 -18.89 -21.45
CA PRO A 463 -10.78 -19.90 -20.41
C PRO A 463 -9.48 -20.42 -19.82
N GLU A 464 -8.37 -20.32 -20.53
CA GLU A 464 -7.06 -20.80 -20.06
C GLU A 464 -6.52 -20.02 -18.84
N HIS A 465 -6.95 -18.77 -18.67
CA HIS A 465 -6.68 -18.00 -17.44
C HIS A 465 -7.64 -18.30 -16.28
N LYS A 466 -8.70 -19.08 -16.50
CA LYS A 466 -9.67 -19.45 -15.45
C LYS A 466 -9.14 -20.45 -14.42
N ASN A 467 -8.12 -21.22 -14.74
CA ASN A 467 -7.69 -22.35 -13.89
C ASN A 467 -6.83 -21.92 -12.69
N GLY A 468 -6.14 -20.77 -12.72
CA GLY A 468 -5.31 -20.30 -11.60
C GLY A 468 -6.12 -19.90 -10.36
N PHE A 469 -7.25 -19.23 -10.53
CA PHE A 469 -8.05 -18.71 -9.40
C PHE A 469 -9.01 -19.73 -8.77
N LYS A 470 -9.56 -20.66 -9.56
CA LYS A 470 -10.51 -21.65 -9.03
C LYS A 470 -9.84 -22.79 -8.26
N GLN A 471 -8.62 -23.18 -8.64
CA GLN A 471 -7.90 -24.28 -7.99
C GLN A 471 -7.45 -23.88 -6.57
N LEU A 472 -6.91 -22.66 -6.40
CA LEU A 472 -6.53 -22.13 -5.09
C LEU A 472 -7.72 -22.04 -4.12
N LYS A 473 -8.90 -21.66 -4.60
CA LYS A 473 -10.11 -21.53 -3.78
C LYS A 473 -10.76 -22.87 -3.41
N SER A 474 -10.61 -23.89 -4.25
CA SER A 474 -11.06 -25.26 -3.99
C SER A 474 -10.24 -25.91 -2.86
N ASP A 475 -8.93 -25.68 -2.88
CA ASP A 475 -8.01 -26.32 -1.93
C ASP A 475 -8.13 -25.66 -0.53
N ILE A 476 -8.28 -24.35 -0.47
CA ILE A 476 -8.52 -23.62 0.80
C ILE A 476 -9.89 -24.00 1.41
N ASN A 477 -10.95 -24.18 0.62
CA ASN A 477 -12.26 -24.57 1.15
C ASN A 477 -12.32 -26.04 1.60
N SER A 478 -11.50 -26.91 1.06
CA SER A 478 -11.39 -28.30 1.54
C SER A 478 -10.63 -28.38 2.87
N LEU A 479 -9.59 -27.55 3.06
CA LEU A 479 -8.86 -27.43 4.32
C LEU A 479 -9.71 -26.82 5.43
N LEU A 480 -10.48 -25.75 5.13
CA LEU A 480 -11.38 -25.12 6.11
C LEU A 480 -12.54 -26.03 6.55
N LYS A 481 -12.94 -27.03 5.76
CA LYS A 481 -13.94 -28.01 6.17
C LYS A 481 -13.39 -29.09 7.12
N GLN A 482 -12.11 -29.38 7.06
CA GLN A 482 -11.45 -30.34 7.97
C GLN A 482 -11.17 -29.77 9.36
N VAL A 483 -10.95 -28.45 9.48
CA VAL A 483 -10.66 -27.78 10.77
C VAL A 483 -11.90 -27.59 11.66
N LYS A 484 -13.14 -27.74 11.13
CA LYS A 484 -14.40 -27.53 11.89
C LYS A 484 -14.86 -28.73 12.74
N SER A 485 -14.09 -29.81 12.91
CA SER A 485 -14.54 -31.02 13.60
C SER A 485 -13.92 -31.29 14.97
N TYR A 486 -13.21 -30.36 15.57
CA TYR A 486 -12.73 -30.54 16.94
C TYR A 486 -13.06 -29.34 17.81
N GLN A 487 -14.16 -29.44 18.55
CA GLN A 487 -14.42 -28.70 19.77
C GLN A 487 -14.24 -29.65 20.94
N VAL A 488 -13.40 -29.30 21.90
CA VAL A 488 -13.47 -29.82 23.26
C VAL A 488 -13.54 -28.63 24.22
N VAL A 489 -14.56 -28.74 25.05
CA VAL A 489 -14.91 -27.86 26.15
C VAL A 489 -14.02 -28.14 27.33
N GLU A 490 -13.54 -27.12 28.04
CA GLU A 490 -13.38 -27.23 29.50
C GLU A 490 -13.57 -25.85 30.15
N GLU A 491 -14.53 -25.86 31.06
CA GLU A 491 -14.82 -24.82 32.04
C GLU A 491 -13.78 -24.79 33.16
N PHE A 492 -13.41 -23.63 33.65
CA PHE A 492 -13.15 -23.40 35.08
C PHE A 492 -13.57 -22.00 35.49
N SER A 493 -14.36 -21.99 36.59
CA SER A 493 -14.92 -20.87 37.30
C SER A 493 -13.94 -20.25 38.27
N GLU A 494 -14.08 -18.93 38.54
CA GLU A 494 -14.07 -18.25 39.84
C GLU A 494 -14.14 -16.73 39.65
N VAL A 495 -15.15 -16.17 39.96
CA VAL A 495 -15.91 -15.48 41.03
C VAL A 495 -15.18 -14.33 41.72
N SER A 496 -15.79 -13.14 41.51
CA SER A 496 -15.88 -11.97 42.44
C SER A 496 -14.71 -10.99 42.53
N GLN A 497 -14.80 -9.95 41.69
CA GLN A 497 -14.60 -8.53 42.11
C GLN A 497 -14.90 -7.53 40.97
N ASN A 498 -15.61 -7.93 39.93
CA ASN A 498 -15.79 -7.18 38.68
C ASN A 498 -17.24 -6.81 38.33
N GLN A 499 -18.18 -6.79 39.26
CA GLN A 499 -19.59 -6.67 38.87
C GLN A 499 -19.97 -5.30 38.28
N ILE A 500 -19.36 -4.20 38.72
CA ILE A 500 -19.67 -2.85 38.18
C ILE A 500 -18.92 -2.55 36.87
N VAL A 501 -17.73 -3.08 36.70
CA VAL A 501 -16.96 -2.94 35.43
C VAL A 501 -17.52 -3.88 34.36
N SER A 502 -18.00 -5.06 34.78
CA SER A 502 -18.65 -6.07 33.94
C SER A 502 -19.93 -5.55 33.29
N ASP A 503 -20.84 -4.94 34.07
CA ASP A 503 -22.10 -4.44 33.52
C ASP A 503 -21.93 -3.30 32.50
N THR A 504 -20.89 -2.49 32.67
CA THR A 504 -20.58 -1.41 31.73
C THR A 504 -19.89 -1.94 30.47
N GLN A 505 -19.01 -2.91 30.60
CA GLN A 505 -18.33 -3.57 29.49
C GLN A 505 -19.32 -4.36 28.63
N GLU A 506 -20.18 -5.14 29.24
CA GLU A 506 -21.22 -5.93 28.54
C GLU A 506 -22.18 -5.02 27.76
N ALA A 507 -22.60 -3.87 28.32
CA ALA A 507 -23.43 -2.91 27.61
C ALA A 507 -22.76 -2.30 26.40
N ILE A 508 -21.43 -2.03 26.46
CA ILE A 508 -20.64 -1.53 25.34
C ILE A 508 -20.46 -2.64 24.30
N GLU A 509 -20.17 -3.87 24.69
CA GLU A 509 -20.05 -5.03 23.81
C GLU A 509 -21.38 -5.27 23.06
N GLU A 510 -22.50 -5.26 23.75
CA GLU A 510 -23.81 -5.46 23.13
C GLU A 510 -24.15 -4.35 22.12
N TRP A 511 -23.84 -3.08 22.45
CA TRP A 511 -24.02 -1.97 21.54
C TRP A 511 -23.10 -2.10 20.29
N LEU A 512 -21.82 -2.46 20.50
CA LEU A 512 -20.85 -2.67 19.42
C LEU A 512 -21.25 -3.83 18.52
N ILE A 513 -21.66 -4.97 19.08
CA ILE A 513 -22.16 -6.12 18.32
C ILE A 513 -23.31 -5.67 17.42
N LYS A 514 -24.29 -4.93 17.97
CA LYS A 514 -25.43 -4.45 17.21
C LYS A 514 -25.00 -3.50 16.09
N LYS A 515 -24.10 -2.57 16.35
CA LYS A 515 -23.63 -1.59 15.37
C LYS A 515 -22.74 -2.23 14.29
N VAL A 516 -21.84 -3.10 14.69
CA VAL A 516 -21.03 -3.87 13.75
C VAL A 516 -21.93 -4.79 12.90
N ALA A 517 -22.94 -5.40 13.51
CA ALA A 517 -23.94 -6.18 12.78
C ALA A 517 -24.74 -5.34 11.76
N GLU A 518 -25.14 -4.11 12.14
CA GLU A 518 -25.80 -3.15 11.26
C GLU A 518 -24.88 -2.71 10.12
N ILE A 519 -23.63 -2.32 10.42
CA ILE A 519 -22.64 -1.88 9.42
C ILE A 519 -22.27 -3.02 8.47
N LEU A 520 -22.12 -4.23 8.98
CA LEU A 520 -21.72 -5.40 8.21
C LEU A 520 -22.91 -6.16 7.61
N GLN A 521 -24.14 -5.82 7.98
CA GLN A 521 -25.40 -6.51 7.64
C GLN A 521 -25.32 -8.03 7.88
N ILE A 522 -24.80 -8.42 9.04
CA ILE A 522 -24.72 -9.80 9.50
C ILE A 522 -25.56 -9.98 10.75
N ALA A 523 -26.01 -11.21 11.00
CA ALA A 523 -26.74 -11.50 12.22
C ALA A 523 -25.81 -11.31 13.46
N PRO A 524 -26.26 -10.63 14.53
CA PRO A 524 -25.43 -10.36 15.72
C PRO A 524 -24.77 -11.62 16.30
N GLU A 525 -25.46 -12.76 16.24
CA GLU A 525 -24.98 -14.05 16.77
C GLU A 525 -23.78 -14.64 15.98
N LYS A 526 -23.40 -14.01 14.86
CA LYS A 526 -22.25 -14.39 14.04
C LYS A 526 -21.01 -13.54 14.29
N ILE A 527 -21.10 -12.60 15.20
CA ILE A 527 -19.98 -11.73 15.58
C ILE A 527 -19.33 -12.34 16.83
N ASP A 528 -18.10 -12.75 16.70
CA ASP A 528 -17.22 -13.12 17.80
C ASP A 528 -16.54 -11.85 18.32
N ILE A 529 -16.78 -11.53 19.58
CA ILE A 529 -16.27 -10.31 20.23
C ILE A 529 -14.74 -10.29 20.38
N GLN A 530 -14.10 -11.45 20.34
CA GLN A 530 -12.64 -11.59 20.42
C GLN A 530 -11.96 -11.45 19.05
N GLN A 531 -12.72 -11.61 17.98
CA GLN A 531 -12.15 -11.59 16.62
C GLN A 531 -11.91 -10.15 16.16
N ASP A 532 -10.79 -9.95 15.46
CA ASP A 532 -10.42 -8.66 14.86
C ASP A 532 -11.51 -8.15 13.90
N LEU A 533 -11.95 -6.92 14.13
CA LEU A 533 -12.98 -6.25 13.33
C LEU A 533 -12.58 -6.08 11.85
N ALA A 534 -11.27 -5.98 11.56
CA ALA A 534 -10.78 -5.96 10.20
C ALA A 534 -10.97 -7.33 9.50
N SER A 535 -10.93 -8.43 10.23
CA SER A 535 -11.19 -9.78 9.67
C SER A 535 -12.64 -9.95 9.23
N TYR A 536 -13.58 -9.23 9.83
CA TYR A 536 -14.96 -9.13 9.34
C TYR A 536 -15.10 -8.21 8.13
N GLY A 537 -14.00 -7.54 7.72
CA GLY A 537 -13.95 -6.63 6.59
C GLY A 537 -14.42 -5.21 6.94
N LEU A 538 -14.31 -4.76 8.20
CA LEU A 538 -14.58 -3.37 8.59
C LEU A 538 -13.56 -2.46 7.88
N SER A 539 -14.01 -1.56 6.98
CA SER A 539 -13.10 -0.64 6.29
C SER A 539 -12.60 0.44 7.25
N SER A 540 -11.45 1.05 6.91
CA SER A 540 -10.90 2.17 7.66
C SER A 540 -11.94 3.28 7.88
N LEU A 541 -12.69 3.63 6.85
CA LEU A 541 -13.76 4.64 6.94
C LEU A 541 -14.88 4.20 7.89
N ALA A 542 -15.28 2.91 7.83
CA ALA A 542 -16.32 2.38 8.72
C ALA A 542 -15.86 2.24 10.17
N ALA A 543 -14.58 1.93 10.40
CA ALA A 543 -13.98 1.90 11.74
C ALA A 543 -13.97 3.29 12.39
N VAL A 544 -13.57 4.32 11.65
CA VAL A 544 -13.61 5.72 12.11
C VAL A 544 -15.04 6.20 12.30
N SER A 545 -15.99 5.83 11.42
CA SER A 545 -17.40 6.16 11.56
C SER A 545 -18.02 5.49 12.80
N LEU A 546 -17.64 4.21 13.08
CA LEU A 546 -18.09 3.47 14.25
C LEU A 546 -17.63 4.14 15.56
N SER A 547 -16.40 4.64 15.62
CA SER A 547 -15.92 5.40 16.79
C SER A 547 -16.68 6.71 16.98
N GLY A 548 -17.15 7.37 15.90
CA GLY A 548 -18.02 8.55 15.98
C GLY A 548 -19.43 8.25 16.48
N GLU A 549 -20.02 7.13 16.05
CA GLU A 549 -21.33 6.69 16.57
C GLU A 549 -21.22 6.26 18.04
N LEU A 550 -20.10 5.67 18.43
CA LEU A 550 -19.80 5.28 19.81
C LEU A 550 -19.61 6.51 20.73
N GLU A 551 -18.92 7.56 20.23
CA GLU A 551 -18.83 8.86 20.92
C GLU A 551 -20.22 9.48 21.18
N GLN A 552 -21.08 9.42 20.18
CA GLN A 552 -22.44 9.96 20.28
C GLN A 552 -23.29 9.17 21.29
N TRP A 553 -23.14 7.85 21.34
CA TRP A 553 -23.86 6.99 22.25
C TRP A 553 -23.37 7.12 23.69
N LEU A 554 -22.06 7.17 23.91
CA LEU A 554 -21.44 7.34 25.24
C LEU A 554 -21.55 8.76 25.79
N GLY A 555 -21.81 9.77 24.94
CA GLY A 555 -21.79 11.18 25.33
C GLY A 555 -20.40 11.72 25.75
N LYS A 556 -19.33 11.00 25.43
CA LYS A 556 -17.95 11.33 25.78
C LYS A 556 -17.08 11.29 24.53
N SER A 557 -16.02 12.10 24.47
CA SER A 557 -15.09 12.08 23.33
C SER A 557 -14.36 10.74 23.22
N VAL A 558 -14.36 10.17 22.01
CA VAL A 558 -13.75 8.89 21.66
C VAL A 558 -12.71 9.11 20.57
N SER A 559 -11.52 8.51 20.73
CA SER A 559 -10.45 8.60 19.71
C SER A 559 -10.94 8.06 18.36
N PRO A 560 -10.77 8.79 17.26
CA PRO A 560 -11.05 8.29 15.91
C PRO A 560 -10.26 7.03 15.55
N MET A 561 -9.14 6.79 16.25
CA MET A 561 -8.25 5.65 16.04
C MET A 561 -8.57 4.48 16.96
N LEU A 562 -9.61 4.58 17.82
CA LEU A 562 -9.95 3.60 18.85
C LEU A 562 -10.04 2.15 18.32
N VAL A 563 -10.70 1.95 17.19
CA VAL A 563 -10.88 0.62 16.59
C VAL A 563 -9.58 0.07 15.97
N TYR A 564 -8.60 0.91 15.72
CA TYR A 564 -7.25 0.49 15.28
C TYR A 564 -6.34 0.15 16.44
N GLU A 565 -6.46 0.93 17.54
CA GLU A 565 -5.70 0.70 18.77
C GLU A 565 -6.22 -0.53 19.53
N TYR A 566 -7.53 -0.81 19.40
CA TYR A 566 -8.22 -1.93 20.02
C TYR A 566 -9.02 -2.70 18.96
N PRO A 567 -8.42 -3.67 18.28
CA PRO A 567 -8.96 -4.22 17.04
C PRO A 567 -10.18 -5.14 17.19
N SER A 568 -10.54 -5.58 18.40
CA SER A 568 -11.72 -6.43 18.65
C SER A 568 -12.79 -5.72 19.48
N ILE A 569 -14.04 -6.15 19.39
CA ILE A 569 -15.17 -5.60 20.17
C ILE A 569 -14.87 -5.68 21.67
N HIS A 570 -14.34 -6.80 22.13
CA HIS A 570 -13.97 -7.00 23.52
C HIS A 570 -12.87 -6.01 23.97
N ALA A 571 -11.84 -5.80 23.15
CA ALA A 571 -10.75 -4.87 23.47
C ALA A 571 -11.25 -3.41 23.54
N VAL A 572 -12.11 -2.98 22.61
CA VAL A 572 -12.75 -1.65 22.63
C VAL A 572 -13.60 -1.47 23.88
N ALA A 573 -14.48 -2.43 24.18
CA ALA A 573 -15.38 -2.36 25.34
C ALA A 573 -14.61 -2.36 26.66
N HIS A 574 -13.60 -3.20 26.78
CA HIS A 574 -12.73 -3.26 27.95
C HIS A 574 -11.97 -1.94 28.20
N TYR A 575 -11.38 -1.36 27.16
CA TYR A 575 -10.71 -0.06 27.26
C TYR A 575 -11.67 1.06 27.71
N LEU A 576 -12.86 1.12 27.13
CA LEU A 576 -13.85 2.15 27.45
C LEU A 576 -14.47 1.97 28.83
N ALA A 577 -14.66 0.74 29.29
CA ALA A 577 -15.15 0.45 30.64
C ALA A 577 -14.11 0.87 31.71
N LEU A 578 -12.83 0.61 31.47
CA LEU A 578 -11.75 1.02 32.38
C LEU A 578 -11.59 2.55 32.46
N ASN A 579 -11.71 3.26 31.33
CA ASN A 579 -11.57 4.72 31.25
C ASN A 579 -12.89 5.47 31.54
N GLY A 580 -13.99 4.77 31.70
CA GLY A 580 -15.30 5.31 32.08
C GLY A 580 -15.45 5.60 33.57
N LEU A 581 -14.61 5.04 34.41
CA LEU A 581 -14.54 5.30 35.86
C LEU A 581 -13.65 6.52 36.07
N SER A 582 -14.29 7.67 36.22
CA SER A 582 -13.73 9.01 36.35
C SER A 582 -12.73 9.18 37.50
N SER A 583 -11.87 10.17 37.32
CA SER A 583 -10.76 10.66 38.17
C SER A 583 -11.09 11.04 39.63
N GLU A 584 -12.29 10.84 40.14
CA GLU A 584 -12.66 11.18 41.52
C GLU A 584 -12.62 10.00 42.52
N ALA A 585 -12.56 8.75 42.05
CA ALA A 585 -12.46 7.58 42.93
C ALA A 585 -11.02 7.06 43.17
N LEU A 586 -10.03 7.56 42.42
CA LEU A 586 -8.62 7.10 42.48
C LEU A 586 -7.72 7.92 43.43
N ALA A 587 -8.25 8.95 44.09
CA ALA A 587 -7.47 9.75 45.06
C ALA A 587 -7.42 9.15 46.50
N ALA A 588 -8.11 8.05 46.77
CA ALA A 588 -8.25 7.52 48.13
C ALA A 588 -7.50 6.21 48.44
N THR A 589 -6.82 5.61 47.51
CA THR A 589 -6.09 4.34 47.72
C THR A 589 -4.77 4.23 46.98
N SER A 590 -3.90 5.25 47.18
CA SER A 590 -2.47 5.18 46.76
C SER A 590 -1.58 4.99 47.98
N SER A 591 -1.53 3.81 48.51
CA SER A 591 -0.32 3.35 49.23
C SER A 591 -0.32 1.84 49.30
N THR A 592 0.76 1.28 48.78
CA THR A 592 1.15 -0.14 48.80
C THR A 592 0.42 -1.06 47.76
N VAL A 593 1.03 -1.20 46.57
CA VAL A 593 1.45 -2.49 46.04
C VAL A 593 2.45 -2.23 44.87
N ALA A 594 3.49 -3.00 44.92
CA ALA A 594 4.69 -2.93 44.08
C ALA A 594 4.38 -3.03 42.57
N GLN A 595 5.15 -2.28 41.82
CA GLN A 595 5.37 -2.33 40.39
C GLN A 595 5.34 -3.76 39.82
N LYS A 596 4.33 -4.04 38.98
CA LYS A 596 4.50 -4.92 37.85
C LYS A 596 4.33 -4.06 36.61
N THR A 597 5.42 -3.75 36.01
CA THR A 597 5.56 -3.09 34.72
C THR A 597 4.84 -3.89 33.63
N SER A 598 3.75 -3.33 33.10
CA SER A 598 3.25 -3.72 31.79
C SER A 598 4.19 -3.10 30.74
N SER A 599 5.17 -3.85 30.31
CA SER A 599 6.00 -3.50 29.16
C SER A 599 5.15 -3.59 27.89
N GLN A 600 5.02 -2.46 27.19
CA GLN A 600 4.78 -2.47 25.73
C GLN A 600 5.78 -3.43 25.06
N PRO A 601 5.46 -4.06 23.93
CA PRO A 601 6.42 -4.85 23.19
C PRO A 601 7.55 -3.90 22.73
N GLN A 602 8.61 -3.84 23.53
CA GLN A 602 9.90 -3.32 23.09
C GLN A 602 10.37 -4.26 21.97
N ASN A 603 11.01 -3.70 20.94
CA ASN A 603 11.78 -4.45 19.94
C ASN A 603 12.85 -5.27 20.67
N GLU A 604 12.45 -6.40 21.20
CA GLU A 604 13.34 -7.30 21.92
C GLU A 604 14.31 -7.92 20.91
N PRO A 605 15.62 -7.83 21.11
CA PRO A 605 16.60 -8.44 20.24
C PRO A 605 16.39 -9.96 20.15
N ILE A 606 16.71 -10.53 19.01
CA ILE A 606 16.62 -11.99 18.75
C ILE A 606 17.99 -12.62 18.89
N ALA A 607 18.11 -13.67 19.69
CA ALA A 607 19.32 -14.45 19.87
C ALA A 607 19.44 -15.54 18.82
N ILE A 608 20.62 -15.74 18.25
CA ILE A 608 21.01 -16.95 17.51
C ILE A 608 21.59 -17.91 18.52
N ILE A 609 20.88 -19.03 18.76
CA ILE A 609 21.25 -20.01 19.78
C ILE A 609 21.80 -21.32 19.21
N GLY A 610 21.61 -21.56 17.90
CA GLY A 610 22.14 -22.73 17.19
C GLY A 610 22.43 -22.42 15.74
N ILE A 611 23.41 -23.13 15.17
CA ILE A 611 23.84 -22.99 13.77
C ILE A 611 24.15 -24.38 13.21
N GLY A 612 23.56 -24.67 12.03
CA GLY A 612 23.93 -25.83 11.19
C GLY A 612 24.32 -25.36 9.80
N CYS A 613 25.29 -26.00 9.17
CA CYS A 613 25.63 -25.68 7.79
C CYS A 613 26.30 -26.79 7.00
N ARG A 614 26.11 -26.76 5.69
CA ARG A 614 26.85 -27.48 4.66
C ARG A 614 27.26 -26.50 3.60
N PHE A 615 28.55 -26.17 3.56
CA PHE A 615 29.14 -25.29 2.53
C PHE A 615 30.30 -26.00 1.83
N PRO A 616 30.73 -25.55 0.64
CA PRO A 616 31.86 -26.12 -0.05
C PRO A 616 33.09 -26.22 0.87
N GLN A 617 33.69 -27.42 0.94
CA GLN A 617 34.79 -27.78 1.81
C GLN A 617 34.56 -27.58 3.33
N ALA A 618 33.33 -27.27 3.75
CA ALA A 618 32.98 -27.05 5.15
C ALA A 618 31.67 -27.75 5.51
N LYS A 619 31.76 -28.85 6.20
CA LYS A 619 30.62 -29.70 6.58
C LYS A 619 30.01 -29.37 7.95
N SER A 620 30.53 -28.33 8.63
CA SER A 620 30.04 -27.90 9.94
C SER A 620 30.40 -26.43 10.17
N PRO A 621 29.76 -25.75 11.15
CA PRO A 621 30.11 -24.39 11.52
C PRO A 621 31.59 -24.22 11.89
N ASP A 622 32.18 -25.17 12.60
CA ASP A 622 33.60 -25.12 12.97
C ASP A 622 34.52 -25.27 11.75
N ALA A 623 34.18 -26.17 10.82
CA ALA A 623 34.93 -26.33 9.57
C ALA A 623 34.84 -25.09 8.70
N PHE A 624 33.68 -24.47 8.66
CA PHE A 624 33.47 -23.20 7.91
C PHE A 624 34.27 -22.03 8.54
N TRP A 625 34.29 -21.95 9.87
CA TRP A 625 35.11 -20.97 10.57
C TRP A 625 36.62 -21.19 10.31
N GLN A 626 37.10 -22.44 10.29
CA GLN A 626 38.50 -22.74 9.98
C GLN A 626 38.86 -22.37 8.53
N LEU A 627 37.97 -22.66 7.56
CA LEU A 627 38.14 -22.31 6.16
C LEU A 627 38.29 -20.75 6.01
N LEU A 628 37.40 -20.00 6.66
CA LEU A 628 37.47 -18.52 6.63
C LEU A 628 38.74 -17.99 7.32
N ARG A 629 39.07 -18.54 8.47
CA ARG A 629 40.27 -18.15 9.25
C ARG A 629 41.57 -18.40 8.51
N GLN A 630 41.64 -19.45 7.72
CA GLN A 630 42.80 -19.80 6.91
C GLN A 630 42.88 -19.07 5.59
N GLY A 631 41.83 -18.31 5.21
CA GLY A 631 41.71 -17.68 3.90
C GLY A 631 41.62 -18.70 2.78
N GLY A 632 40.99 -19.85 3.04
CA GLY A 632 40.86 -20.94 2.07
C GLY A 632 39.96 -20.54 0.89
N ASP A 633 40.28 -21.04 -0.30
CA ASP A 633 39.43 -20.89 -1.50
C ASP A 633 38.69 -22.22 -1.73
N ALA A 634 37.34 -22.18 -1.64
CA ALA A 634 36.47 -23.31 -1.80
C ALA A 634 35.85 -23.43 -3.22
N ILE A 635 36.31 -22.61 -4.15
CA ILE A 635 35.88 -22.68 -5.55
C ILE A 635 36.65 -23.83 -6.23
N THR A 636 35.90 -24.74 -6.83
CA THR A 636 36.43 -25.90 -7.52
C THR A 636 35.83 -26.04 -8.92
N GLU A 637 36.48 -26.83 -9.77
CA GLU A 637 35.92 -27.20 -11.05
C GLU A 637 34.79 -28.24 -10.85
N LEU A 638 33.71 -28.12 -11.62
CA LEU A 638 32.59 -29.07 -11.58
C LEU A 638 33.00 -30.48 -11.95
N SER A 639 32.65 -31.45 -11.11
CA SER A 639 32.88 -32.85 -11.39
C SER A 639 32.11 -33.32 -12.64
N SER A 640 32.77 -34.08 -13.52
CA SER A 640 32.15 -34.68 -14.70
C SER A 640 30.98 -35.65 -14.37
N GLN A 641 30.86 -36.08 -13.14
CA GLN A 641 29.75 -36.93 -12.66
C GLN A 641 28.46 -36.13 -12.39
N ARG A 642 28.54 -34.78 -12.25
CA ARG A 642 27.41 -33.97 -11.90
C ARG A 642 26.55 -33.58 -13.12
N TRP A 643 27.19 -33.13 -14.20
CA TRP A 643 26.55 -32.78 -15.46
C TRP A 643 27.22 -33.43 -16.65
N ASN A 644 26.43 -33.70 -17.70
CA ASN A 644 26.98 -34.24 -18.95
C ASN A 644 27.71 -33.11 -19.70
N HIS A 645 28.99 -33.31 -19.98
CA HIS A 645 29.84 -32.37 -20.72
C HIS A 645 29.28 -31.98 -22.11
N GLN A 646 28.49 -32.84 -22.73
CA GLN A 646 27.85 -32.56 -24.01
C GLN A 646 26.76 -31.48 -23.93
N GLU A 647 26.13 -31.33 -22.74
CA GLU A 647 25.10 -30.30 -22.49
C GLU A 647 25.71 -28.94 -22.22
N LEU A 648 27.00 -28.84 -21.92
CA LEU A 648 27.69 -27.62 -21.50
C LEU A 648 28.22 -26.74 -22.67
N GLY A 649 28.42 -27.33 -23.85
CA GLY A 649 28.95 -26.64 -25.02
C GLY A 649 30.29 -25.94 -24.73
N ASN A 650 30.37 -24.63 -25.01
CA ASN A 650 31.58 -23.81 -24.82
C ASN A 650 31.81 -23.36 -23.37
N LEU A 651 31.06 -23.83 -22.41
CA LEU A 651 31.14 -23.42 -21.00
C LEU A 651 32.09 -24.25 -20.13
N ASN A 652 32.95 -25.02 -20.72
CA ASN A 652 33.88 -25.87 -20.00
C ASN A 652 35.31 -25.24 -19.94
N PRO A 653 35.94 -25.09 -18.74
CA PRO A 653 35.52 -25.62 -17.42
C PRO A 653 34.54 -24.71 -16.72
N ILE A 654 33.65 -25.27 -15.88
CA ILE A 654 32.76 -24.53 -14.98
C ILE A 654 33.33 -24.57 -13.57
N ASN A 655 33.65 -23.39 -13.04
CA ASN A 655 34.09 -23.21 -11.67
C ASN A 655 32.91 -22.77 -10.80
N GLY A 656 32.87 -23.25 -9.55
CA GLY A 656 31.83 -22.91 -8.59
C GLY A 656 32.15 -23.40 -7.18
N GLY A 657 31.35 -22.95 -6.22
CA GLY A 657 31.37 -23.51 -4.88
C GLY A 657 30.47 -24.74 -4.82
N PHE A 658 31.01 -25.94 -5.02
CA PHE A 658 30.25 -27.19 -5.10
C PHE A 658 30.34 -28.00 -3.82
N LEU A 659 29.20 -28.61 -3.42
CA LEU A 659 29.15 -29.62 -2.37
C LEU A 659 29.50 -30.99 -2.92
N ASP A 660 30.18 -31.77 -2.08
CA ASP A 660 30.35 -33.21 -2.34
C ASP A 660 29.02 -33.94 -2.05
N ASN A 661 28.79 -35.02 -2.77
CA ASN A 661 27.76 -36.04 -2.42
C ASN A 661 26.36 -35.47 -2.13
N VAL A 662 25.85 -34.57 -2.92
CA VAL A 662 24.53 -33.92 -2.71
C VAL A 662 23.33 -34.87 -2.76
N TYR A 663 23.52 -36.10 -3.26
CA TYR A 663 22.48 -37.10 -3.35
C TYR A 663 22.47 -38.08 -2.15
N ASP A 664 23.52 -38.10 -1.32
CA ASP A 664 23.59 -38.95 -0.13
C ASP A 664 22.56 -38.47 0.90
N PHE A 665 21.85 -39.41 1.51
CA PHE A 665 20.80 -39.15 2.49
C PHE A 665 20.47 -40.44 3.24
N ASP A 666 20.21 -40.33 4.54
CA ASP A 666 19.69 -41.47 5.33
C ASP A 666 18.16 -41.39 5.47
N PRO A 667 17.40 -41.93 4.53
CA PRO A 667 15.95 -41.87 4.56
C PRO A 667 15.34 -42.63 5.74
N GLN A 668 16.02 -43.67 6.24
CA GLN A 668 15.54 -44.49 7.35
C GLN A 668 15.52 -43.69 8.66
N PHE A 669 16.54 -42.89 8.91
CA PHE A 669 16.60 -41.99 10.07
C PHE A 669 15.38 -41.03 10.11
N PHE A 670 14.98 -40.47 8.95
CA PHE A 670 13.87 -39.55 8.83
C PHE A 670 12.51 -40.22 8.59
N GLY A 671 12.42 -41.56 8.67
CA GLY A 671 11.19 -42.30 8.43
C GLY A 671 10.65 -42.18 7.00
N ILE A 672 11.49 -41.87 6.03
CA ILE A 672 11.16 -41.68 4.61
C ILE A 672 11.39 -42.97 3.85
N SER A 673 10.42 -43.39 3.04
CA SER A 673 10.57 -44.59 2.23
C SER A 673 11.63 -44.40 1.12
N PRO A 674 12.36 -45.43 0.73
CA PRO A 674 13.33 -45.35 -0.37
C PRO A 674 12.71 -44.86 -1.69
N ARG A 675 11.44 -45.18 -1.95
CA ARG A 675 10.71 -44.71 -3.14
C ARG A 675 10.46 -43.20 -3.10
N GLU A 676 10.04 -42.67 -1.95
CA GLU A 676 9.88 -41.27 -1.75
C GLU A 676 11.21 -40.52 -1.82
N ALA A 677 12.24 -41.07 -1.17
CA ALA A 677 13.57 -40.47 -1.13
C ALA A 677 14.15 -40.24 -2.53
N VAL A 678 13.93 -41.13 -3.48
CA VAL A 678 14.43 -41.01 -4.88
C VAL A 678 13.77 -39.80 -5.59
N GLU A 679 12.49 -39.54 -5.37
CA GLU A 679 11.75 -38.49 -6.00
C GLU A 679 11.86 -37.14 -5.24
N MET A 680 12.44 -37.14 -4.04
CA MET A 680 12.60 -36.00 -3.18
C MET A 680 13.81 -35.16 -3.58
N ASP A 681 13.61 -33.85 -3.75
CA ASP A 681 14.67 -32.88 -4.06
C ASP A 681 15.80 -33.00 -3.02
N PRO A 682 17.04 -33.14 -3.43
CA PRO A 682 18.19 -33.14 -2.53
C PRO A 682 18.27 -31.94 -1.61
N GLN A 683 17.71 -30.80 -2.01
CA GLN A 683 17.59 -29.62 -1.15
C GLN A 683 16.72 -29.88 0.08
N GLN A 684 15.60 -30.62 -0.05
CA GLN A 684 14.75 -31.01 1.08
C GLN A 684 15.46 -32.01 2.00
N ARG A 685 16.26 -32.92 1.44
CA ARG A 685 17.07 -33.92 2.21
C ARG A 685 18.10 -33.17 3.06
N LEU A 686 18.84 -32.28 2.43
CA LEU A 686 19.88 -31.47 3.08
C LEU A 686 19.32 -30.55 4.19
N LEU A 687 18.15 -29.99 3.97
CA LEU A 687 17.45 -29.18 4.98
C LEU A 687 17.09 -30.00 6.21
N LEU A 688 16.64 -31.25 6.05
CA LEU A 688 16.35 -32.14 7.18
C LEU A 688 17.60 -32.42 8.03
N GLU A 689 18.72 -32.82 7.40
CA GLU A 689 19.97 -33.11 8.08
C GLU A 689 20.53 -31.86 8.80
N VAL A 690 20.64 -30.72 8.10
CA VAL A 690 21.24 -29.51 8.65
C VAL A 690 20.35 -28.87 9.72
N SER A 691 19.02 -28.99 9.63
CA SER A 691 18.11 -28.53 10.69
C SER A 691 18.24 -29.37 11.96
N TRP A 692 18.37 -30.68 11.83
CA TRP A 692 18.63 -31.56 12.97
C TRP A 692 19.94 -31.18 13.67
N GLU A 693 21.02 -31.04 12.91
CA GLU A 693 22.33 -30.62 13.44
C GLU A 693 22.29 -29.22 14.07
N ALA A 694 21.50 -28.29 13.54
CA ALA A 694 21.35 -26.97 14.14
C ALA A 694 20.66 -27.04 15.52
N LEU A 695 19.68 -27.93 15.70
CA LEU A 695 19.03 -28.17 16.99
C LEU A 695 20.00 -28.84 17.98
N GLU A 696 20.77 -29.83 17.53
CA GLU A 696 21.83 -30.43 18.36
C GLU A 696 22.88 -29.38 18.79
N ASN A 697 23.27 -28.52 17.87
CA ASN A 697 24.19 -27.41 18.15
C ASN A 697 23.63 -26.38 19.15
N ALA A 698 22.30 -26.20 19.16
CA ALA A 698 21.58 -25.40 20.17
C ALA A 698 21.42 -26.16 21.51
N CYS A 699 21.90 -27.42 21.65
CA CYS A 699 21.66 -28.29 22.78
C CYS A 699 20.16 -28.54 23.06
N ILE A 700 19.34 -28.54 22.03
CA ILE A 700 17.89 -28.82 22.10
C ILE A 700 17.64 -30.21 21.55
N ALA A 701 17.05 -31.07 22.35
CA ALA A 701 16.58 -32.39 21.89
C ALA A 701 15.30 -32.18 21.06
N PRO A 702 15.27 -32.53 19.75
CA PRO A 702 14.13 -32.25 18.87
C PRO A 702 12.78 -32.72 19.41
N GLU A 703 12.77 -33.88 20.10
CA GLU A 703 11.54 -34.44 20.68
C GLU A 703 10.90 -33.54 21.74
N THR A 704 11.67 -32.65 22.37
CA THR A 704 11.16 -31.71 23.37
C THR A 704 10.37 -30.54 22.76
N LEU A 705 10.48 -30.36 21.45
CA LEU A 705 9.80 -29.35 20.70
C LEU A 705 8.52 -29.86 20.00
N ALA A 706 8.24 -31.17 20.05
CA ALA A 706 7.05 -31.76 19.45
C ALA A 706 5.78 -31.09 20.01
N GLY A 707 4.83 -30.73 19.14
CA GLY A 707 3.62 -29.98 19.49
C GLY A 707 3.83 -28.49 19.80
N SER A 708 5.05 -27.96 19.72
CA SER A 708 5.34 -26.58 20.06
C SER A 708 5.01 -25.59 18.94
N GLN A 709 4.81 -24.30 19.32
CA GLN A 709 4.71 -23.19 18.38
C GLN A 709 6.12 -22.78 17.88
N THR A 710 6.82 -23.74 17.24
CA THR A 710 8.12 -23.49 16.60
C THR A 710 7.90 -23.15 15.13
N GLY A 711 8.42 -22.00 14.67
CA GLY A 711 8.31 -21.53 13.28
C GLY A 711 9.41 -22.11 12.39
N VAL A 712 9.12 -22.32 11.10
CA VAL A 712 10.06 -22.78 10.07
C VAL A 712 10.01 -21.87 8.86
N PHE A 713 11.12 -21.22 8.53
CA PHE A 713 11.24 -20.25 7.44
C PHE A 713 12.39 -20.66 6.53
N VAL A 714 12.09 -21.03 5.29
CA VAL A 714 13.07 -21.61 4.36
C VAL A 714 13.21 -20.77 3.10
N GLY A 715 14.39 -20.23 2.86
CA GLY A 715 14.76 -19.61 1.59
C GLY A 715 15.16 -20.67 0.57
N ILE A 716 14.39 -20.81 -0.52
CA ILE A 716 14.61 -21.78 -1.60
C ILE A 716 14.05 -21.25 -2.92
N SER A 717 14.84 -21.32 -4.01
CA SER A 717 14.47 -20.76 -5.31
C SER A 717 14.81 -21.64 -6.52
N SER A 718 15.52 -22.79 -6.33
CA SER A 718 15.92 -23.67 -7.42
C SER A 718 15.00 -24.90 -7.51
N ASP A 719 14.46 -25.16 -8.70
CA ASP A 719 13.61 -26.30 -9.04
C ASP A 719 14.33 -27.34 -9.95
N ASP A 720 15.65 -27.34 -9.94
CA ASP A 720 16.48 -28.16 -10.84
C ASP A 720 16.13 -29.64 -10.80
N HIS A 721 15.83 -30.19 -9.61
CA HIS A 721 15.48 -31.61 -9.46
C HIS A 721 14.13 -31.93 -10.13
N ALA A 722 13.13 -31.07 -9.96
CA ALA A 722 11.84 -31.22 -10.63
C ALA A 722 12.01 -31.27 -12.16
N ARG A 723 12.86 -30.39 -12.71
CA ARG A 723 13.16 -30.36 -14.16
C ARG A 723 13.90 -31.63 -14.63
N LEU A 724 14.78 -32.15 -13.82
CA LEU A 724 15.47 -33.43 -14.14
C LEU A 724 14.49 -34.61 -14.20
N LEU A 725 13.55 -34.69 -13.23
CA LEU A 725 12.54 -35.75 -13.17
C LEU A 725 11.48 -35.61 -14.27
N SER A 726 11.15 -34.41 -14.71
CA SER A 726 10.12 -34.15 -15.72
C SER A 726 10.60 -34.27 -17.17
N LYS A 727 11.88 -34.60 -17.40
CA LYS A 727 12.41 -34.86 -18.76
C LYS A 727 11.66 -35.96 -19.50
N ASP A 728 11.12 -36.92 -18.74
CA ASP A 728 10.27 -37.98 -19.25
C ASP A 728 9.00 -38.12 -18.39
N ASN A 729 7.82 -37.98 -19.01
CA ASN A 729 6.54 -38.06 -18.31
C ASN A 729 6.29 -39.44 -17.67
N GLU A 730 6.90 -40.50 -18.17
CA GLU A 730 6.78 -41.81 -17.58
C GLU A 730 7.59 -41.96 -16.28
N SER A 731 8.55 -41.09 -16.05
CA SER A 731 9.37 -41.07 -14.81
C SER A 731 8.73 -40.29 -13.66
N ILE A 732 7.60 -39.60 -13.88
CA ILE A 732 6.87 -38.87 -12.84
C ILE A 732 6.13 -39.87 -11.94
N GLY A 733 6.63 -40.04 -10.72
CA GLY A 733 6.05 -40.93 -9.74
C GLY A 733 5.07 -40.24 -8.77
N THR A 734 4.60 -41.02 -7.80
CA THR A 734 3.58 -40.58 -6.83
C THR A 734 4.07 -39.46 -5.90
N TYR A 735 5.37 -39.44 -5.63
CA TYR A 735 5.99 -38.48 -4.69
C TYR A 735 6.58 -37.26 -5.38
N TYR A 736 6.44 -37.11 -6.72
CA TYR A 736 6.98 -35.98 -7.47
C TYR A 736 6.50 -34.62 -6.89
N GLY A 737 5.21 -34.46 -6.63
CA GLY A 737 4.64 -33.24 -6.10
C GLY A 737 5.17 -32.88 -4.71
N THR A 738 5.11 -33.83 -3.77
CA THR A 738 5.61 -33.63 -2.40
C THR A 738 7.14 -33.59 -2.30
N GLY A 739 7.82 -34.25 -3.21
CA GLY A 739 9.27 -34.25 -3.29
C GLY A 739 9.87 -32.95 -3.82
N ASN A 740 9.12 -32.14 -4.61
CA ASN A 740 9.72 -31.02 -5.33
C ASN A 740 9.03 -29.66 -5.12
N ALA A 741 7.86 -29.59 -4.49
CA ALA A 741 7.20 -28.33 -4.19
C ALA A 741 7.96 -27.56 -3.12
N PHE A 742 8.21 -26.25 -3.34
CA PHE A 742 8.95 -25.42 -2.40
C PHE A 742 8.29 -25.32 -1.03
N CYS A 743 6.95 -25.21 -0.97
CA CYS A 743 6.23 -25.19 0.31
C CYS A 743 6.46 -26.44 1.14
N VAL A 744 6.72 -27.58 0.52
CA VAL A 744 6.99 -28.84 1.23
C VAL A 744 8.39 -28.84 1.85
N ALA A 745 9.34 -28.06 1.35
CA ALA A 745 10.67 -27.94 1.97
C ALA A 745 10.58 -27.43 3.42
N ALA A 746 9.74 -26.44 3.71
CA ALA A 746 9.49 -25.98 5.07
C ALA A 746 8.53 -26.91 5.82
N ASN A 747 7.42 -27.30 5.19
CA ASN A 747 6.38 -28.11 5.82
C ASN A 747 6.86 -29.54 6.18
N ARG A 748 7.81 -30.08 5.46
CA ARG A 748 8.42 -31.38 5.78
C ARG A 748 9.21 -31.33 7.09
N LEU A 749 9.92 -30.24 7.35
CA LEU A 749 10.57 -30.01 8.64
C LEU A 749 9.56 -29.94 9.77
N SER A 750 8.50 -29.11 9.58
CA SER A 750 7.42 -29.00 10.55
C SER A 750 6.72 -30.36 10.79
N TYR A 751 6.46 -31.12 9.73
CA TYR A 751 5.84 -32.44 9.83
C TYR A 751 6.72 -33.45 10.56
N PHE A 752 8.00 -33.50 10.22
CA PHE A 752 8.93 -34.46 10.81
C PHE A 752 9.21 -34.18 12.30
N LEU A 753 9.29 -32.90 12.66
CA LEU A 753 9.61 -32.43 14.01
C LEU A 753 8.35 -32.11 14.85
N ASP A 754 7.14 -32.29 14.29
CA ASP A 754 5.85 -31.96 14.90
C ASP A 754 5.76 -30.50 15.39
N PHE A 755 6.13 -29.56 14.51
CA PHE A 755 6.07 -28.13 14.81
C PHE A 755 4.75 -27.53 14.34
N HIS A 756 4.13 -26.70 15.17
CA HIS A 756 2.81 -26.10 14.93
C HIS A 756 2.86 -24.58 14.69
N GLY A 757 4.04 -23.98 14.70
CA GLY A 757 4.24 -22.58 14.34
C GLY A 757 4.15 -22.32 12.83
N PRO A 758 4.33 -21.04 12.39
CA PRO A 758 4.34 -20.68 10.98
C PRO A 758 5.37 -21.48 10.20
N SER A 759 5.00 -21.95 8.99
CA SER A 759 5.87 -22.76 8.13
C SER A 759 5.84 -22.24 6.71
N LEU A 760 6.91 -21.55 6.28
CA LEU A 760 6.96 -20.77 5.07
C LEU A 760 8.19 -21.10 4.21
N ALA A 761 7.96 -21.30 2.91
CA ALA A 761 9.01 -21.25 1.90
C ALA A 761 9.02 -19.88 1.21
N ILE A 762 10.21 -19.31 1.05
CA ILE A 762 10.42 -17.93 0.62
C ILE A 762 11.32 -17.93 -0.60
N ASP A 763 10.85 -17.32 -1.68
CA ASP A 763 11.65 -17.09 -2.88
C ASP A 763 11.67 -15.58 -3.20
N THR A 764 12.82 -14.97 -2.93
CA THR A 764 13.18 -13.62 -3.33
C THR A 764 14.54 -13.62 -4.03
N ALA A 765 14.84 -14.70 -4.76
CA ALA A 765 16.11 -14.97 -5.44
C ALA A 765 17.30 -14.93 -4.44
N CYS A 766 18.32 -14.11 -4.70
CA CYS A 766 19.55 -14.07 -3.89
C CYS A 766 19.32 -13.65 -2.43
N SER A 767 18.24 -12.97 -2.10
CA SER A 767 17.92 -12.50 -0.73
C SER A 767 17.05 -13.47 0.06
N SER A 768 16.61 -14.61 -0.51
CA SER A 768 15.63 -15.52 0.09
C SER A 768 15.96 -15.93 1.52
N SER A 769 17.22 -16.29 1.81
CA SER A 769 17.65 -16.71 3.15
C SER A 769 17.64 -15.60 4.18
N LEU A 770 18.00 -14.36 3.81
CA LEU A 770 17.94 -13.22 4.71
C LEU A 770 16.50 -12.74 4.94
N VAL A 771 15.64 -12.84 3.94
CA VAL A 771 14.19 -12.60 4.11
C VAL A 771 13.56 -13.66 5.02
N ALA A 772 14.00 -14.92 4.93
CA ALA A 772 13.59 -15.98 5.87
C ALA A 772 13.98 -15.64 7.32
N VAL A 773 15.19 -15.12 7.55
CA VAL A 773 15.62 -14.63 8.87
C VAL A 773 14.76 -13.45 9.33
N HIS A 774 14.44 -12.50 8.43
CA HIS A 774 13.59 -11.35 8.75
C HIS A 774 12.19 -11.79 9.21
N GLU A 775 11.53 -12.65 8.46
CA GLU A 775 10.19 -13.15 8.80
C GLU A 775 10.22 -13.99 10.09
N ALA A 776 11.27 -14.79 10.33
CA ALA A 776 11.45 -15.49 11.58
C ALA A 776 11.61 -14.54 12.78
N CYS A 777 12.41 -13.50 12.65
CA CYS A 777 12.55 -12.46 13.69
C CYS A 777 11.24 -11.75 13.97
N LYS A 778 10.48 -11.41 12.93
CA LYS A 778 9.17 -10.78 13.04
C LYS A 778 8.17 -11.69 13.76
N SER A 779 8.06 -12.95 13.35
CA SER A 779 7.16 -13.94 13.96
C SER A 779 7.49 -14.18 15.45
N LEU A 780 8.78 -14.19 15.83
CA LEU A 780 9.22 -14.25 17.23
C LEU A 780 8.83 -12.97 18.01
N THR A 781 9.00 -11.80 17.42
CA THR A 781 8.65 -10.51 18.04
C THR A 781 7.14 -10.38 18.23
N ASP A 782 6.36 -10.77 17.21
CA ASP A 782 4.89 -10.72 17.22
C ASP A 782 4.26 -11.82 18.11
N GLY A 783 5.09 -12.79 18.59
CA GLY A 783 4.66 -13.86 19.47
C GLY A 783 3.93 -15.01 18.77
N GLU A 784 3.97 -15.08 17.43
CA GLU A 784 3.40 -16.19 16.65
C GLU A 784 4.16 -17.50 16.87
N CYS A 785 5.44 -17.42 17.22
CA CYS A 785 6.26 -18.57 17.62
C CYS A 785 7.19 -18.19 18.78
N HIS A 786 7.71 -19.22 19.47
CA HIS A 786 8.62 -19.04 20.61
C HIS A 786 10.05 -19.43 20.29
N LEU A 787 10.22 -20.21 19.26
CA LEU A 787 11.48 -20.64 18.64
C LEU A 787 11.28 -20.61 17.14
N ALA A 788 12.30 -20.28 16.36
CA ALA A 788 12.21 -20.31 14.90
C ALA A 788 13.46 -20.92 14.27
N LEU A 789 13.27 -21.77 13.27
CA LEU A 789 14.29 -22.24 12.35
C LEU A 789 14.25 -21.34 11.11
N ALA A 790 15.33 -20.61 10.84
CA ALA A 790 15.48 -19.85 9.61
C ALA A 790 16.59 -20.49 8.77
N ALA A 791 16.24 -20.90 7.56
CA ALA A 791 17.11 -21.68 6.69
C ALA A 791 17.24 -21.07 5.29
N GLY A 792 18.34 -21.41 4.62
CA GLY A 792 18.51 -21.15 3.18
C GLY A 792 19.24 -22.31 2.53
N VAL A 793 18.77 -22.74 1.36
CA VAL A 793 19.38 -23.85 0.61
C VAL A 793 19.44 -23.54 -0.88
N ASN A 794 20.53 -23.90 -1.52
CA ASN A 794 20.68 -23.86 -2.98
C ASN A 794 21.61 -24.97 -3.45
N LEU A 795 21.16 -25.75 -4.44
CA LEU A 795 21.94 -26.73 -5.16
C LEU A 795 21.90 -26.49 -6.66
N LEU A 796 22.97 -26.85 -7.35
CA LEU A 796 23.13 -26.72 -8.79
C LEU A 796 23.05 -28.10 -9.43
N LEU A 797 21.82 -28.61 -9.60
CA LEU A 797 21.62 -30.01 -10.08
C LEU A 797 21.50 -30.07 -11.61
N SER A 798 21.21 -28.94 -12.26
CA SER A 798 21.07 -28.86 -13.72
C SER A 798 21.84 -27.67 -14.31
N PRO A 799 22.32 -27.76 -15.59
CA PRO A 799 23.15 -26.72 -16.21
C PRO A 799 22.34 -25.50 -16.71
N GLN A 800 21.01 -25.57 -16.87
CA GLN A 800 20.23 -24.61 -17.63
C GLN A 800 20.36 -23.18 -17.11
N LEU A 801 20.24 -22.97 -15.80
CA LEU A 801 20.40 -21.62 -15.21
C LEU A 801 21.83 -21.12 -15.31
N THR A 802 22.84 -22.01 -15.18
CA THR A 802 24.24 -21.64 -15.38
C THR A 802 24.51 -21.20 -16.82
N ILE A 803 23.95 -21.92 -17.81
CA ILE A 803 24.00 -21.53 -19.22
C ILE A 803 23.32 -20.19 -19.45
N ASN A 804 22.14 -19.98 -18.84
CA ASN A 804 21.42 -18.71 -18.96
C ASN A 804 22.25 -17.53 -18.42
N PHE A 805 22.79 -17.64 -17.21
CA PHE A 805 23.60 -16.58 -16.59
C PHE A 805 24.91 -16.34 -17.33
N SER A 806 25.52 -17.36 -17.89
CA SER A 806 26.69 -17.20 -18.77
C SER A 806 26.35 -16.42 -20.04
N LYS A 807 25.22 -16.76 -20.71
CA LYS A 807 24.74 -16.02 -21.90
C LYS A 807 24.37 -14.59 -21.58
N ALA A 808 23.90 -14.30 -20.37
CA ALA A 808 23.61 -12.96 -19.88
C ALA A 808 24.87 -12.19 -19.47
N GLY A 809 26.06 -12.77 -19.57
CA GLY A 809 27.34 -12.12 -19.20
C GLY A 809 27.48 -11.88 -17.70
N MET A 810 26.75 -12.63 -16.85
CA MET A 810 26.75 -12.43 -15.40
C MET A 810 27.85 -13.22 -14.68
N LEU A 811 28.38 -14.29 -15.29
CA LEU A 811 29.38 -15.15 -14.65
C LEU A 811 30.80 -14.70 -14.97
N ALA A 812 31.66 -14.70 -13.97
CA ALA A 812 33.08 -14.44 -14.11
C ALA A 812 33.75 -15.56 -14.94
N ALA A 813 34.41 -15.21 -16.03
CA ALA A 813 34.98 -16.16 -16.97
C ALA A 813 36.13 -17.00 -16.35
N ASP A 814 36.86 -16.45 -15.37
CA ASP A 814 37.91 -17.12 -14.61
C ASP A 814 37.41 -17.83 -13.33
N GLY A 815 36.11 -17.85 -13.13
CA GLY A 815 35.50 -18.50 -12.00
C GLY A 815 35.86 -17.90 -10.63
N ARG A 816 36.07 -16.59 -10.55
CA ARG A 816 36.38 -15.87 -9.31
C ARG A 816 35.58 -14.58 -9.16
N CYS A 817 34.97 -14.39 -7.98
CA CYS A 817 34.40 -13.12 -7.59
C CYS A 817 35.51 -12.13 -7.22
N LYS A 818 35.46 -10.93 -7.79
CA LYS A 818 36.43 -9.84 -7.52
C LYS A 818 35.69 -8.66 -6.94
N THR A 819 35.07 -8.88 -5.77
CA THR A 819 34.23 -7.88 -5.10
C THR A 819 35.05 -6.65 -4.73
N PHE A 820 34.57 -5.44 -5.12
CA PHE A 820 35.22 -4.16 -4.92
C PHE A 820 36.54 -3.95 -5.70
N ASP A 821 36.88 -4.83 -6.64
CA ASP A 821 38.09 -4.74 -7.47
C ASP A 821 37.74 -4.15 -8.85
N GLU A 822 38.63 -3.36 -9.42
CA GLU A 822 38.48 -2.78 -10.77
C GLU A 822 38.33 -3.84 -11.86
N SER A 823 38.89 -5.02 -11.67
CA SER A 823 38.80 -6.17 -12.57
C SER A 823 37.51 -7.00 -12.42
N ALA A 824 36.53 -6.53 -11.60
CA ALA A 824 35.28 -7.25 -11.43
C ALA A 824 34.53 -7.44 -12.76
N ASN A 825 34.29 -8.71 -13.13
CA ASN A 825 33.75 -9.09 -14.44
C ASN A 825 32.62 -10.16 -14.36
N GLY A 826 32.00 -10.31 -13.16
CA GLY A 826 30.94 -11.25 -12.93
C GLY A 826 31.06 -11.95 -11.57
N TYR A 827 30.15 -12.86 -11.30
CA TYR A 827 30.12 -13.65 -10.05
C TYR A 827 30.30 -15.15 -10.32
N VAL A 828 30.46 -15.92 -9.24
CA VAL A 828 30.58 -17.38 -9.25
C VAL A 828 29.43 -17.99 -8.52
N ARG A 829 28.79 -19.00 -9.10
CA ARG A 829 27.69 -19.73 -8.45
C ARG A 829 28.19 -20.66 -7.34
N GLY A 830 27.35 -20.85 -6.34
CA GLY A 830 27.67 -21.71 -5.21
C GLY A 830 26.48 -22.52 -4.73
N GLU A 831 26.77 -23.61 -4.07
CA GLU A 831 25.85 -24.50 -3.39
C GLU A 831 25.99 -24.34 -1.88
N GLY A 832 24.98 -24.72 -1.14
CA GLY A 832 25.03 -24.77 0.31
C GLY A 832 23.67 -24.86 0.98
N CYS A 833 23.71 -25.16 2.26
CA CYS A 833 22.60 -25.10 3.16
C CYS A 833 23.06 -24.49 4.48
N GLY A 834 22.32 -23.52 4.99
CA GLY A 834 22.55 -22.94 6.31
C GLY A 834 21.24 -22.83 7.09
N VAL A 835 21.29 -23.16 8.37
CA VAL A 835 20.16 -23.09 9.30
C VAL A 835 20.61 -22.39 10.57
N VAL A 836 19.82 -21.44 11.04
CA VAL A 836 20.00 -20.80 12.34
C VAL A 836 18.77 -21.01 13.21
N ILE A 837 18.99 -21.27 14.49
CA ILE A 837 17.94 -21.37 15.50
C ILE A 837 17.84 -20.04 16.22
N LEU A 838 16.66 -19.44 16.16
CA LEU A 838 16.37 -18.10 16.65
C LEU A 838 15.41 -18.15 17.84
N LYS A 839 15.66 -17.30 18.85
CA LYS A 839 14.84 -17.19 20.05
C LYS A 839 14.90 -15.77 20.57
N ARG A 840 13.85 -15.29 21.23
CA ARG A 840 13.88 -13.98 21.87
C ARG A 840 15.01 -13.92 22.90
N LEU A 841 15.77 -12.83 22.93
CA LEU A 841 16.99 -12.73 23.73
C LEU A 841 16.73 -12.96 25.22
N GLU A 842 15.71 -12.32 25.78
CA GLU A 842 15.35 -12.48 27.20
C GLU A 842 15.05 -13.95 27.53
N LYS A 843 14.29 -14.62 26.62
CA LYS A 843 13.96 -16.04 26.81
C LYS A 843 15.17 -16.94 26.68
N ALA A 844 16.07 -16.68 25.75
CA ALA A 844 17.34 -17.40 25.59
C ALA A 844 18.22 -17.27 26.84
N ILE A 845 18.29 -16.09 27.46
CA ILE A 845 19.02 -15.87 28.70
C ILE A 845 18.37 -16.63 29.88
N GLN A 846 17.03 -16.57 29.97
CA GLN A 846 16.29 -17.28 31.04
C GLN A 846 16.47 -18.79 30.96
N ASP A 847 16.47 -19.34 29.75
CA ASP A 847 16.64 -20.78 29.52
C ASP A 847 18.10 -21.22 29.58
N GLY A 848 19.05 -20.29 29.67
CA GLY A 848 20.47 -20.60 29.75
C GLY A 848 21.08 -21.05 28.41
N ASP A 849 20.45 -20.67 27.28
CA ASP A 849 20.92 -21.05 25.97
C ASP A 849 22.29 -20.45 25.65
N ARG A 850 23.08 -21.14 24.85
CA ARG A 850 24.29 -20.61 24.26
C ARG A 850 23.92 -19.59 23.18
N ILE A 851 24.36 -18.32 23.31
CA ILE A 851 24.10 -17.25 22.36
C ILE A 851 25.34 -17.01 21.51
N TYR A 852 25.23 -17.26 20.19
CA TYR A 852 26.30 -17.00 19.21
C TYR A 852 26.36 -15.52 18.82
N ALA A 853 25.20 -14.93 18.57
CA ALA A 853 25.06 -13.54 18.16
C ALA A 853 23.65 -13.02 18.47
N ILE A 854 23.48 -11.72 18.36
CA ILE A 854 22.21 -11.04 18.61
C ILE A 854 21.83 -10.26 17.35
N ILE A 855 20.63 -10.51 16.83
CA ILE A 855 20.02 -9.72 15.76
C ILE A 855 19.26 -8.59 16.44
N ARG A 856 19.72 -7.35 16.25
CA ARG A 856 19.13 -6.15 16.85
C ARG A 856 18.05 -5.53 15.99
N GLY A 857 18.00 -5.88 14.72
CA GLY A 857 17.00 -5.40 13.75
C GLY A 857 17.22 -6.05 12.41
N SER A 858 16.17 -6.06 11.61
CA SER A 858 16.17 -6.55 10.22
C SER A 858 15.16 -5.74 9.41
N ALA A 859 15.43 -5.53 8.14
CA ALA A 859 14.55 -4.83 7.21
C ALA A 859 14.60 -5.50 5.83
N VAL A 860 13.52 -5.36 5.09
CA VAL A 860 13.43 -5.79 3.68
C VAL A 860 13.03 -4.58 2.85
N ASN A 861 13.79 -4.32 1.80
CA ASN A 861 13.50 -3.28 0.81
C ASN A 861 13.52 -3.86 -0.61
N GLN A 862 13.26 -3.01 -1.59
CA GLN A 862 13.27 -3.38 -3.01
C GLN A 862 13.92 -2.27 -3.81
N ASP A 863 14.75 -2.63 -4.79
CA ASP A 863 15.53 -1.70 -5.64
C ASP A 863 14.65 -0.72 -6.45
N GLY A 864 13.37 -0.99 -6.60
CA GLY A 864 12.48 -0.17 -7.42
C GLY A 864 12.86 -0.18 -8.90
N HIS A 865 12.66 0.94 -9.58
CA HIS A 865 13.05 1.11 -10.97
C HIS A 865 14.53 1.46 -11.07
N SER A 866 15.36 0.47 -11.43
CA SER A 866 16.78 0.62 -11.73
C SER A 866 17.04 0.68 -13.26
N ASN A 867 18.29 0.74 -13.68
CA ASN A 867 18.68 0.76 -15.09
C ASN A 867 18.32 -0.53 -15.87
N GLY A 868 17.79 -1.52 -15.22
CA GLY A 868 17.33 -2.80 -15.77
C GLY A 868 16.84 -3.72 -14.67
N LEU A 869 16.00 -4.71 -14.99
CA LEU A 869 15.37 -5.60 -14.01
C LEU A 869 16.38 -6.30 -13.09
N THR A 870 17.58 -6.60 -13.60
CA THR A 870 18.66 -7.28 -12.88
C THR A 870 19.79 -6.34 -12.44
N ALA A 871 19.67 -5.04 -12.68
CA ALA A 871 20.68 -4.05 -12.30
C ALA A 871 20.42 -3.57 -10.87
N PRO A 872 21.39 -3.71 -9.94
CA PRO A 872 21.21 -3.28 -8.57
C PRO A 872 21.12 -1.74 -8.49
N ASN A 873 20.35 -1.26 -7.51
CA ASN A 873 20.24 0.16 -7.19
C ASN A 873 20.98 0.45 -5.88
N LYS A 874 22.11 1.16 -5.97
CA LYS A 874 22.90 1.51 -4.77
C LYS A 874 22.20 2.45 -3.79
N GLN A 875 21.04 3.02 -4.15
CA GLN A 875 20.23 3.90 -3.28
C GLN A 875 19.16 3.12 -2.52
N ALA A 876 18.90 1.87 -2.87
CA ALA A 876 18.04 0.96 -2.14
C ALA A 876 18.84 0.23 -1.07
#